data_95e1ee63a092487491a4028874d1e444
#
_entry.id   95e1ee63a092487491a4028874d1e444
#
_cell.length_a   1.000
_cell.length_b   1.000
_cell.length_c   1.000
_cell.angle_alpha   90.00
_cell.angle_beta   90.00
_cell.angle_gamma   90.00
#
_symmetry.space_group_name_H-M   'P 1'
#
loop_
_entity.id
_entity.type
_entity.pdbx_description
1 polymer ?
#
loop_
_entity_poly.entity_id
_entity_poly.type
_entity_poly.pdbx_seq_one_letter_code
_entity_poly.pdbx_strand_id
1 'polypeptide(L)'
;MRKTLFLLLAAMGLLIVSPAFAQKNEKPFVIPELREWKGGNGAFSIGDATRIVYPKNNPQLEKVANQFAADYKAMFGKELATAEGSAKKGDISLAIKKDKKLGDEGYQIVIGNKVQITAPTATGAFWATRTILQMTEQSDARELACGTIRDWPDYPLRGFMLDCGRKFIPLHMLQDYVKFMSYYKMNTFQIHLNDNSFKQYFANDWNKTQSAFRLESEYFPGLTARDGHYTKKEFIELQKLAEGLCVEIIPEIDAPAHALAFTKFRPELGSKEYGMDHLDLFKPETYTFIDSLYDEYLKGDEPVFRGKRVHVGTDEYSNRDKAVVEKFRYFTDYCFRLVEKYGKQPCAWGALTHAKGETPVKVENVLLGAWYNGYANPKDMIDLGYDLISIPDGYLYIVPAAGYYYDYLNCKFLYESWTPAQIGDQKFEECHPQIKGGMFAVWNDHAGNGISYQDIHYRVFPAMQTMAVKMWTGAKPSVAFEQFDKARIGISEAPGVNVAGRQVSNGQAPILALDVVKPGQETNVKEIGWDYSVSFDIEAARERKGTALFRSKNATFYLSDPVEGKLGFSRDGYLNTFNYRFFPGEKAKVTISGNQSVTRLYVNGKLVEELDKQTQYHHNSASGKYDKMYYVRTLVFPLSKAGHFKSKVTNLTVYPFMETPIMPRK
;
A
#
# COMPACT_ATOMS: atom_id res chain seq x y z
N MET A 1 -73.46 -59.18 15.35
CA MET A 1 -73.35 -59.39 13.90
C MET A 1 -73.05 -58.06 13.20
N ARG A 2 -71.90 -57.92 12.70
CA ARG A 2 -71.46 -57.07 11.56
C ARG A 2 -69.96 -57.22 11.39
N LYS A 3 -69.62 -57.90 10.31
CA LYS A 3 -68.17 -58.09 9.87
C LYS A 3 -67.75 -56.80 9.23
N THR A 4 -66.56 -56.29 9.67
CA THR A 4 -65.95 -55.19 8.99
C THR A 4 -64.66 -55.71 8.33
N LEU A 5 -64.60 -55.59 7.02
CA LEU A 5 -63.54 -56.05 6.12
C LEU A 5 -62.45 -54.97 6.10
N PHE A 6 -61.19 -55.32 6.45
CA PHE A 6 -60.05 -54.48 6.29
C PHE A 6 -59.46 -54.69 4.89
N LEU A 7 -59.54 -53.64 4.03
CA LEU A 7 -58.77 -53.55 2.79
C LEU A 7 -57.39 -52.96 3.09
N LEU A 8 -56.33 -53.76 2.89
CA LEU A 8 -54.98 -53.25 2.78
C LEU A 8 -54.75 -52.66 1.38
N LEU A 9 -54.60 -51.33 1.29
CA LEU A 9 -54.04 -50.67 0.14
C LEU A 9 -52.51 -50.57 0.28
N ALA A 10 -51.78 -51.37 -0.49
CA ALA A 10 -50.36 -51.24 -0.65
C ALA A 10 -50.08 -50.02 -1.57
N ALA A 11 -49.68 -48.88 -0.99
CA ALA A 11 -49.18 -47.75 -1.74
C ALA A 11 -47.70 -47.98 -2.14
N MET A 12 -47.47 -48.35 -3.38
CA MET A 12 -46.17 -48.39 -3.99
C MET A 12 -45.70 -46.95 -4.24
N GLY A 13 -44.90 -46.39 -3.32
CA GLY A 13 -44.28 -45.08 -3.48
C GLY A 13 -43.18 -45.19 -4.55
N LEU A 14 -43.43 -44.67 -5.75
CA LEU A 14 -42.39 -44.37 -6.71
C LEU A 14 -41.50 -43.22 -6.15
N LEU A 15 -40.35 -43.55 -5.63
CA LEU A 15 -39.27 -42.61 -5.38
C LEU A 15 -38.83 -42.08 -6.76
N ILE A 16 -39.39 -40.94 -7.19
CA ILE A 16 -38.83 -40.16 -8.29
C ILE A 16 -37.52 -39.56 -7.74
N VAL A 17 -36.41 -40.25 -7.98
CA VAL A 17 -35.05 -39.69 -7.80
C VAL A 17 -34.90 -38.67 -8.94
N SER A 18 -35.25 -37.42 -8.64
CA SER A 18 -34.85 -36.33 -9.53
C SER A 18 -33.32 -36.33 -9.62
N PRO A 19 -32.71 -36.35 -10.82
CA PRO A 19 -31.30 -36.21 -10.92
C PRO A 19 -30.93 -34.84 -10.33
N ALA A 20 -30.25 -34.85 -9.19
CA ALA A 20 -29.65 -33.62 -8.68
C ALA A 20 -28.68 -33.11 -9.72
N PHE A 21 -29.09 -32.12 -10.52
CA PHE A 21 -28.17 -31.43 -11.38
C PHE A 21 -27.10 -30.84 -10.47
N ALA A 22 -25.89 -31.34 -10.59
CA ALA A 22 -24.77 -30.82 -9.82
C ALA A 22 -24.71 -29.31 -10.05
N GLN A 23 -24.90 -28.55 -8.96
CA GLN A 23 -24.90 -27.10 -9.02
C GLN A 23 -23.55 -26.60 -9.51
N LYS A 24 -23.55 -25.74 -10.51
CA LYS A 24 -22.31 -25.13 -11.00
C LYS A 24 -21.71 -24.24 -9.94
N ASN A 25 -20.38 -24.22 -9.87
CA ASN A 25 -19.66 -23.37 -8.95
C ASN A 25 -19.99 -21.88 -9.17
N GLU A 26 -20.19 -21.18 -8.08
CA GLU A 26 -20.37 -19.73 -8.07
C GLU A 26 -19.07 -19.01 -8.41
N LYS A 27 -19.17 -17.72 -8.79
CA LYS A 27 -18.02 -16.87 -9.10
C LYS A 27 -17.20 -16.64 -7.82
N PRO A 28 -15.91 -17.02 -7.80
CA PRO A 28 -15.06 -16.79 -6.63
C PRO A 28 -14.83 -15.30 -6.39
N PHE A 29 -14.77 -14.92 -5.13
CA PHE A 29 -14.39 -13.56 -4.75
C PHE A 29 -12.87 -13.39 -4.91
N VAL A 30 -12.44 -12.39 -5.64
CA VAL A 30 -11.02 -11.97 -5.76
C VAL A 30 -10.96 -10.45 -5.98
N ILE A 31 -9.83 -9.85 -5.70
CA ILE A 31 -9.58 -8.42 -5.90
C ILE A 31 -8.37 -8.25 -6.83
N PRO A 32 -8.53 -7.62 -7.99
CA PRO A 32 -9.76 -7.12 -8.62
C PRO A 32 -10.75 -8.24 -8.98
N GLU A 33 -12.03 -7.87 -9.05
CA GLU A 33 -13.11 -8.80 -9.42
C GLU A 33 -12.93 -9.34 -10.84
N LEU A 34 -13.19 -10.64 -11.03
CA LEU A 34 -13.12 -11.30 -12.34
C LEU A 34 -14.17 -10.74 -13.32
N ARG A 35 -13.78 -10.51 -14.54
CA ARG A 35 -14.70 -10.06 -15.60
C ARG A 35 -15.61 -11.18 -16.08
N GLU A 36 -15.05 -12.31 -16.47
CA GLU A 36 -15.82 -13.44 -16.99
C GLU A 36 -15.57 -14.69 -16.14
N TRP A 37 -16.66 -15.30 -15.68
CA TRP A 37 -16.65 -16.56 -14.97
C TRP A 37 -17.68 -17.51 -15.55
N LYS A 38 -17.25 -18.72 -15.89
CA LYS A 38 -18.15 -19.81 -16.24
C LYS A 38 -17.88 -21.00 -15.30
N GLY A 39 -18.76 -21.17 -14.31
CA GLY A 39 -18.66 -22.24 -13.31
C GLY A 39 -18.73 -23.63 -13.95
N GLY A 40 -17.89 -24.51 -13.44
CA GLY A 40 -17.93 -25.96 -13.67
C GLY A 40 -18.46 -26.68 -12.45
N ASN A 41 -18.24 -27.98 -12.35
CA ASN A 41 -18.60 -28.82 -11.20
C ASN A 41 -17.34 -29.33 -10.52
N GLY A 42 -17.39 -29.40 -9.17
CA GLY A 42 -16.29 -29.92 -8.35
C GLY A 42 -15.14 -28.93 -8.16
N ALA A 43 -14.04 -29.39 -7.62
CA ALA A 43 -12.88 -28.57 -7.28
C ALA A 43 -11.56 -29.25 -7.72
N PHE A 44 -10.53 -28.45 -7.88
CA PHE A 44 -9.14 -28.86 -8.07
C PHE A 44 -8.39 -28.63 -6.76
N SER A 45 -7.83 -29.70 -6.18
CA SER A 45 -7.07 -29.63 -4.92
C SER A 45 -5.57 -29.45 -5.22
N ILE A 46 -4.94 -28.43 -4.64
CA ILE A 46 -3.49 -28.21 -4.72
C ILE A 46 -2.83 -29.09 -3.65
N GLY A 47 -2.35 -30.27 -4.10
CA GLY A 47 -1.71 -31.28 -3.23
C GLY A 47 -0.18 -31.26 -3.29
N ASP A 48 0.47 -32.22 -2.58
CA ASP A 48 1.94 -32.32 -2.51
C ASP A 48 2.59 -32.66 -3.87
N ALA A 49 1.85 -33.36 -4.73
CA ALA A 49 2.32 -33.73 -6.06
C ALA A 49 2.05 -32.68 -7.13
N THR A 50 1.37 -31.57 -6.79
CA THR A 50 1.08 -30.48 -7.73
C THR A 50 2.36 -29.78 -8.14
N ARG A 51 2.58 -29.67 -9.45
CA ARG A 51 3.72 -28.96 -10.04
C ARG A 51 3.23 -27.75 -10.84
N ILE A 52 4.08 -26.74 -10.94
CA ILE A 52 3.90 -25.60 -11.84
C ILE A 52 4.72 -25.89 -13.10
N VAL A 53 4.05 -26.09 -14.23
CA VAL A 53 4.67 -26.55 -15.48
C VAL A 53 4.66 -25.44 -16.53
N TYR A 54 5.80 -25.19 -17.16
CA TYR A 54 5.97 -24.19 -18.21
C TYR A 54 6.62 -24.80 -19.47
N PRO A 55 6.44 -24.18 -20.66
CA PRO A 55 7.01 -24.68 -21.90
C PRO A 55 8.53 -24.65 -21.93
N LYS A 56 9.15 -25.58 -22.63
CA LYS A 56 10.60 -25.61 -22.89
C LYS A 56 11.08 -24.30 -23.52
N ASN A 57 12.29 -23.88 -23.14
CA ASN A 57 12.95 -22.71 -23.71
C ASN A 57 12.13 -21.39 -23.55
N ASN A 58 11.41 -21.24 -22.46
CA ASN A 58 10.66 -20.02 -22.17
C ASN A 58 11.07 -19.41 -20.81
N PRO A 59 12.19 -18.63 -20.77
CA PRO A 59 12.73 -18.08 -19.55
C PRO A 59 11.78 -17.06 -18.88
N GLN A 60 10.87 -16.45 -19.63
CA GLN A 60 9.88 -15.52 -19.06
C GLN A 60 8.83 -16.28 -18.24
N LEU A 61 8.29 -17.38 -18.76
CA LEU A 61 7.34 -18.21 -18.00
C LEU A 61 8.01 -19.00 -16.88
N GLU A 62 9.28 -19.37 -17.03
CA GLU A 62 10.09 -19.93 -15.94
C GLU A 62 10.14 -18.97 -14.74
N LYS A 63 10.44 -17.69 -14.98
CA LYS A 63 10.42 -16.66 -13.92
C LYS A 63 9.05 -16.55 -13.25
N VAL A 64 7.97 -16.57 -14.03
CA VAL A 64 6.60 -16.55 -13.50
C VAL A 64 6.32 -17.78 -12.65
N ALA A 65 6.71 -18.98 -13.10
CA ALA A 65 6.52 -20.23 -12.37
C ALA A 65 7.28 -20.23 -11.03
N ASN A 66 8.54 -19.79 -11.04
CA ASN A 66 9.38 -19.73 -9.85
C ASN A 66 8.87 -18.68 -8.85
N GLN A 67 8.42 -17.50 -9.32
CA GLN A 67 7.81 -16.50 -8.46
C GLN A 67 6.49 -16.99 -7.85
N PHE A 68 5.66 -17.68 -8.64
CA PHE A 68 4.42 -18.27 -8.13
C PHE A 68 4.69 -19.34 -7.05
N ALA A 69 5.68 -20.20 -7.25
CA ALA A 69 6.08 -21.20 -6.25
C ALA A 69 6.58 -20.53 -4.95
N ALA A 70 7.40 -19.48 -5.06
CA ALA A 70 7.89 -18.70 -3.92
C ALA A 70 6.76 -18.02 -3.14
N ASP A 71 5.80 -17.39 -3.84
CA ASP A 71 4.66 -16.74 -3.24
C ASP A 71 3.71 -17.75 -2.58
N TYR A 72 3.49 -18.90 -3.21
CA TYR A 72 2.70 -19.98 -2.64
C TYR A 72 3.32 -20.49 -1.33
N LYS A 73 4.66 -20.68 -1.33
CA LYS A 73 5.41 -21.04 -0.12
C LYS A 73 5.29 -19.98 0.98
N ALA A 74 5.39 -18.71 0.62
CA ALA A 74 5.28 -17.60 1.58
C ALA A 74 3.89 -17.51 2.24
N MET A 75 2.82 -17.83 1.47
CA MET A 75 1.44 -17.79 1.99
C MET A 75 1.04 -19.05 2.75
N PHE A 76 1.43 -20.22 2.24
CA PHE A 76 0.89 -21.50 2.72
C PHE A 76 1.91 -22.40 3.38
N GLY A 77 3.18 -21.99 3.46
CA GLY A 77 4.27 -22.75 4.09
C GLY A 77 4.67 -24.01 3.31
N LYS A 78 4.19 -24.18 2.07
CA LYS A 78 4.37 -25.38 1.27
C LYS A 78 5.04 -25.04 -0.06
N GLU A 79 6.03 -25.83 -0.45
CA GLU A 79 6.75 -25.66 -1.69
C GLU A 79 6.05 -26.42 -2.84
N LEU A 80 5.83 -25.75 -3.95
CA LEU A 80 5.39 -26.38 -5.21
C LEU A 80 6.60 -26.51 -6.14
N ALA A 81 6.81 -27.70 -6.69
CA ALA A 81 7.88 -27.91 -7.64
C ALA A 81 7.56 -27.19 -8.97
N THR A 82 8.57 -26.58 -9.58
CA THR A 82 8.48 -26.06 -10.95
C THR A 82 9.11 -27.06 -11.92
N ALA A 83 8.56 -27.19 -13.13
CA ALA A 83 9.05 -28.13 -14.13
C ALA A 83 8.84 -27.61 -15.55
N GLU A 84 9.83 -27.84 -16.40
CA GLU A 84 9.74 -27.62 -17.84
C GLU A 84 9.06 -28.80 -18.53
N GLY A 85 8.21 -28.54 -19.54
CA GLY A 85 7.63 -29.58 -20.39
C GLY A 85 6.10 -29.60 -20.44
N SER A 86 5.50 -30.80 -20.43
CA SER A 86 4.05 -30.99 -20.58
C SER A 86 3.37 -31.29 -19.26
N ALA A 87 2.27 -30.57 -18.98
CA ALA A 87 1.48 -30.74 -17.77
C ALA A 87 0.60 -31.98 -17.80
N LYS A 88 0.51 -32.68 -16.67
CA LYS A 88 -0.33 -33.86 -16.44
C LYS A 88 -1.56 -33.49 -15.59
N LYS A 89 -2.42 -34.42 -15.33
CA LYS A 89 -3.47 -34.32 -14.33
C LYS A 89 -2.85 -33.97 -12.97
N GLY A 90 -3.41 -32.99 -12.27
CA GLY A 90 -2.91 -32.49 -10.98
C GLY A 90 -1.88 -31.35 -11.08
N ASP A 91 -1.42 -30.99 -12.28
CA ASP A 91 -0.47 -29.88 -12.48
C ASP A 91 -1.18 -28.53 -12.70
N ILE A 92 -0.44 -27.44 -12.48
CA ILE A 92 -0.78 -26.07 -12.91
C ILE A 92 0.14 -25.72 -14.08
N SER A 93 -0.41 -25.40 -15.25
CA SER A 93 0.37 -25.12 -16.45
C SER A 93 0.29 -23.67 -16.89
N LEU A 94 1.42 -23.12 -17.38
CA LEU A 94 1.55 -21.79 -17.96
C LEU A 94 1.78 -21.91 -19.47
N ALA A 95 1.13 -21.07 -20.26
CA ALA A 95 1.37 -21.01 -21.71
C ALA A 95 1.10 -19.61 -22.29
N ILE A 96 1.87 -19.24 -23.31
CA ILE A 96 1.63 -18.02 -24.09
C ILE A 96 0.70 -18.36 -25.26
N LYS A 97 -0.39 -17.60 -25.38
CA LYS A 97 -1.34 -17.70 -26.49
C LYS A 97 -1.90 -16.32 -26.81
N LYS A 98 -1.71 -15.84 -28.02
CA LYS A 98 -2.25 -14.56 -28.46
C LYS A 98 -3.78 -14.56 -28.42
N ASP A 99 -4.34 -13.51 -27.81
CA ASP A 99 -5.78 -13.21 -27.79
C ASP A 99 -5.93 -11.68 -27.71
N LYS A 100 -6.46 -11.08 -28.80
CA LYS A 100 -6.58 -9.61 -28.90
C LYS A 100 -7.47 -9.00 -27.83
N LYS A 101 -8.50 -9.72 -27.35
CA LYS A 101 -9.42 -9.23 -26.31
C LYS A 101 -8.74 -9.11 -24.96
N LEU A 102 -7.77 -9.96 -24.68
CA LEU A 102 -7.03 -9.98 -23.42
C LEU A 102 -5.95 -8.89 -23.34
N GLY A 103 -5.55 -8.30 -24.48
CA GLY A 103 -4.43 -7.35 -24.51
C GLY A 103 -3.14 -7.97 -23.97
N ASP A 104 -2.22 -7.14 -23.47
CA ASP A 104 -0.93 -7.62 -22.96
C ASP A 104 -1.00 -8.14 -21.52
N GLU A 105 -1.97 -7.71 -20.73
CA GLU A 105 -2.07 -8.03 -19.32
C GLU A 105 -3.20 -9.01 -18.94
N GLY A 106 -4.09 -9.32 -19.87
CA GLY A 106 -5.18 -10.26 -19.63
C GLY A 106 -4.74 -11.71 -19.67
N TYR A 107 -5.62 -12.59 -19.20
CA TYR A 107 -5.37 -14.03 -19.10
C TYR A 107 -6.66 -14.85 -19.15
N GLN A 108 -6.50 -16.13 -19.40
CA GLN A 108 -7.51 -17.15 -19.25
C GLN A 108 -7.01 -18.24 -18.29
N ILE A 109 -7.89 -18.69 -17.38
CA ILE A 109 -7.64 -19.84 -16.51
C ILE A 109 -8.74 -20.86 -16.73
N VAL A 110 -8.38 -22.11 -17.01
CA VAL A 110 -9.30 -23.24 -17.05
C VAL A 110 -8.95 -24.17 -15.89
N ILE A 111 -9.90 -24.36 -14.97
CA ILE A 111 -9.76 -25.18 -13.76
C ILE A 111 -10.61 -26.44 -13.94
N GLY A 112 -9.96 -27.60 -13.98
CA GLY A 112 -10.55 -28.92 -14.12
C GLY A 112 -9.69 -29.99 -13.45
N ASN A 113 -9.38 -31.07 -14.15
CA ASN A 113 -8.42 -32.07 -13.63
C ASN A 113 -6.95 -31.59 -13.61
N LYS A 114 -6.68 -30.45 -14.16
CA LYS A 114 -5.47 -29.62 -14.06
C LYS A 114 -5.88 -28.15 -14.17
N VAL A 115 -5.00 -27.24 -13.74
CA VAL A 115 -5.17 -25.81 -13.97
C VAL A 115 -4.36 -25.38 -15.20
N GLN A 116 -5.00 -24.71 -16.14
CA GLN A 116 -4.35 -24.22 -17.36
C GLN A 116 -4.45 -22.70 -17.41
N ILE A 117 -3.31 -22.03 -17.30
CA ILE A 117 -3.17 -20.58 -17.42
C ILE A 117 -2.65 -20.30 -18.83
N THR A 118 -3.39 -19.51 -19.60
CA THR A 118 -2.97 -19.00 -20.92
C THR A 118 -3.07 -17.49 -20.94
N ALA A 119 -2.07 -16.82 -21.48
CA ALA A 119 -2.04 -15.36 -21.57
C ALA A 119 -1.29 -14.91 -22.84
N PRO A 120 -1.54 -13.70 -23.35
CA PRO A 120 -0.79 -13.15 -24.48
C PRO A 120 0.69 -12.87 -24.16
N THR A 121 1.00 -12.59 -22.89
CA THR A 121 2.35 -12.27 -22.40
C THR A 121 2.63 -12.96 -21.07
N ALA A 122 3.90 -12.94 -20.64
CA ALA A 122 4.29 -13.40 -19.30
C ALA A 122 3.66 -12.56 -18.18
N THR A 123 3.44 -11.25 -18.40
CA THR A 123 2.75 -10.36 -17.45
C THR A 123 1.31 -10.80 -17.22
N GLY A 124 0.56 -11.13 -18.28
CA GLY A 124 -0.79 -11.68 -18.14
C GLY A 124 -0.80 -13.02 -17.39
N ALA A 125 0.16 -13.91 -17.69
CA ALA A 125 0.32 -15.17 -16.96
C ALA A 125 0.66 -14.93 -15.47
N PHE A 126 1.47 -13.92 -15.15
CA PHE A 126 1.78 -13.51 -13.79
C PHE A 126 0.52 -13.03 -13.05
N TRP A 127 -0.32 -12.18 -13.66
CA TRP A 127 -1.58 -11.72 -13.06
C TRP A 127 -2.55 -12.87 -12.78
N ALA A 128 -2.57 -13.88 -13.64
CA ALA A 128 -3.37 -15.09 -13.39
C ALA A 128 -2.94 -15.82 -12.10
N THR A 129 -1.64 -15.84 -11.78
CA THR A 129 -1.15 -16.46 -10.53
C THR A 129 -1.65 -15.73 -9.29
N ARG A 130 -1.81 -14.39 -9.34
CA ARG A 130 -2.41 -13.61 -8.25
C ARG A 130 -3.84 -14.02 -7.98
N THR A 131 -4.62 -14.25 -9.03
CA THR A 131 -5.99 -14.77 -8.93
C THR A 131 -6.00 -16.16 -8.28
N ILE A 132 -5.14 -17.08 -8.71
CA ILE A 132 -5.04 -18.43 -8.12
C ILE A 132 -4.68 -18.35 -6.62
N LEU A 133 -3.72 -17.51 -6.23
CA LEU A 133 -3.35 -17.34 -4.83
C LEU A 133 -4.52 -16.84 -3.97
N GLN A 134 -5.25 -15.83 -4.45
CA GLN A 134 -6.43 -15.30 -3.73
C GLN A 134 -7.57 -16.32 -3.64
N MET A 135 -7.81 -17.12 -4.69
CA MET A 135 -8.78 -18.20 -4.62
C MET A 135 -8.35 -19.29 -3.64
N THR A 136 -7.05 -19.61 -3.60
CA THR A 136 -6.51 -20.66 -2.72
C THR A 136 -6.58 -20.26 -1.24
N GLU A 137 -6.29 -19.00 -0.89
CA GLU A 137 -6.29 -18.55 0.51
C GLU A 137 -7.69 -18.55 1.15
N GLN A 138 -8.75 -18.50 0.34
CA GLN A 138 -10.14 -18.54 0.81
C GLN A 138 -10.69 -19.96 0.98
N SER A 139 -9.88 -20.98 0.72
CA SER A 139 -10.23 -22.39 0.90
C SER A 139 -9.35 -23.04 1.94
N ASP A 140 -9.90 -23.50 3.05
CA ASP A 140 -9.16 -24.23 4.10
C ASP A 140 -8.51 -25.51 3.54
N ALA A 141 -9.17 -26.17 2.57
CA ALA A 141 -8.68 -27.35 1.88
C ALA A 141 -7.73 -27.05 0.72
N ARG A 142 -7.45 -25.74 0.42
CA ARG A 142 -6.66 -25.30 -0.74
C ARG A 142 -7.23 -25.81 -2.06
N GLU A 143 -8.53 -25.73 -2.21
CA GLU A 143 -9.27 -26.13 -3.37
C GLU A 143 -9.67 -24.94 -4.22
N LEU A 144 -9.58 -25.11 -5.53
CA LEU A 144 -10.01 -24.15 -6.52
C LEU A 144 -11.31 -24.64 -7.16
N ALA A 145 -12.38 -23.86 -7.11
CA ALA A 145 -13.62 -24.15 -7.79
C ALA A 145 -13.38 -24.37 -9.30
N CYS A 146 -13.81 -25.50 -9.84
CA CYS A 146 -13.68 -25.79 -11.28
C CYS A 146 -14.51 -24.80 -12.10
N GLY A 147 -13.94 -24.32 -13.20
CA GLY A 147 -14.57 -23.35 -14.09
C GLY A 147 -13.58 -22.71 -15.06
N THR A 148 -14.05 -21.71 -15.79
CA THR A 148 -13.24 -20.95 -16.74
C THR A 148 -13.32 -19.46 -16.40
N ILE A 149 -12.16 -18.83 -16.30
CA ILE A 149 -11.95 -17.39 -16.09
C ILE A 149 -11.40 -16.80 -17.37
N ARG A 150 -11.89 -15.62 -17.78
CA ARG A 150 -11.22 -14.71 -18.70
C ARG A 150 -11.25 -13.32 -18.09
N ASP A 151 -10.06 -12.68 -18.02
CA ASP A 151 -9.90 -11.45 -17.23
C ASP A 151 -8.82 -10.55 -17.85
N TRP A 152 -9.03 -9.24 -17.79
CA TRP A 152 -8.13 -8.21 -18.36
C TRP A 152 -8.41 -6.84 -17.73
N PRO A 153 -7.41 -5.92 -17.66
CA PRO A 153 -7.63 -4.57 -17.14
C PRO A 153 -8.32 -3.63 -18.13
N ASP A 154 -9.09 -2.65 -17.61
CA ASP A 154 -9.58 -1.54 -18.42
C ASP A 154 -8.49 -0.49 -18.67
N TYR A 155 -7.63 -0.26 -17.68
CA TYR A 155 -6.62 0.78 -17.75
C TYR A 155 -5.20 0.21 -17.60
N PRO A 156 -4.25 0.62 -18.47
CA PRO A 156 -2.88 0.10 -18.45
C PRO A 156 -2.05 0.60 -17.28
N LEU A 157 -2.34 1.79 -16.71
CA LEU A 157 -1.65 2.32 -15.53
C LEU A 157 -2.57 2.28 -14.31
N ARG A 158 -2.11 1.59 -13.26
CA ARG A 158 -2.85 1.41 -12.01
C ARG A 158 -1.91 1.76 -10.87
N GLY A 159 -2.04 3.02 -10.41
CA GLY A 159 -0.98 3.69 -9.68
C GLY A 159 -1.23 3.94 -8.20
N PHE A 160 -0.12 4.05 -7.49
CA PHE A 160 0.00 4.56 -6.13
C PHE A 160 1.22 5.49 -6.05
N MET A 161 1.09 6.65 -5.42
CA MET A 161 2.17 7.58 -5.14
C MET A 161 2.38 7.72 -3.63
N LEU A 162 3.64 7.78 -3.21
CA LEU A 162 4.02 7.91 -1.81
C LEU A 162 5.08 9.01 -1.62
N ASP A 163 4.73 10.00 -0.79
CA ASP A 163 5.65 11.05 -0.37
C ASP A 163 6.66 10.50 0.66
N CYS A 164 7.88 10.22 0.19
CA CYS A 164 9.02 9.88 1.01
C CYS A 164 9.88 11.12 1.35
N GLY A 165 9.70 12.21 0.63
CA GLY A 165 10.42 13.46 0.82
C GLY A 165 10.18 14.05 2.20
N ARG A 166 8.93 14.33 2.56
CA ARG A 166 8.56 14.91 3.86
C ARG A 166 8.71 13.92 5.00
N LYS A 167 8.38 12.64 4.79
CA LYS A 167 8.54 11.58 5.79
C LYS A 167 9.34 10.42 5.22
N PHE A 168 10.48 10.11 5.85
CA PHE A 168 11.24 8.92 5.48
C PHE A 168 10.44 7.64 5.70
N ILE A 169 10.28 6.85 4.66
CA ILE A 169 9.64 5.53 4.70
C ILE A 169 10.76 4.48 4.59
N PRO A 170 10.89 3.56 5.56
CA PRO A 170 11.96 2.56 5.52
C PRO A 170 11.88 1.68 4.25
N LEU A 171 13.04 1.31 3.71
CA LEU A 171 13.14 0.52 2.48
C LEU A 171 12.25 -0.74 2.48
N HIS A 172 12.18 -1.45 3.61
CA HIS A 172 11.35 -2.65 3.70
C HIS A 172 9.85 -2.37 3.49
N MET A 173 9.38 -1.19 3.88
CA MET A 173 7.99 -0.78 3.62
C MET A 173 7.75 -0.52 2.13
N LEU A 174 8.72 0.06 1.42
CA LEU A 174 8.63 0.22 -0.04
C LEU A 174 8.61 -1.15 -0.74
N GLN A 175 9.43 -2.09 -0.26
CA GLN A 175 9.43 -3.47 -0.76
C GLN A 175 8.09 -4.17 -0.49
N ASP A 176 7.49 -3.96 0.68
CA ASP A 176 6.19 -4.51 1.02
C ASP A 176 5.08 -3.87 0.18
N TYR A 177 5.13 -2.54 -0.10
CA TYR A 177 4.20 -1.89 -1.03
C TYR A 177 4.30 -2.45 -2.45
N VAL A 178 5.51 -2.71 -2.96
CA VAL A 178 5.69 -3.37 -4.27
C VAL A 178 4.98 -4.73 -4.31
N LYS A 179 5.17 -5.56 -3.29
CA LYS A 179 4.48 -6.87 -3.18
C LYS A 179 2.97 -6.71 -3.07
N PHE A 180 2.54 -5.77 -2.24
CA PHE A 180 1.15 -5.45 -2.01
C PHE A 180 0.46 -4.97 -3.30
N MET A 181 1.04 -4.03 -4.02
CA MET A 181 0.56 -3.58 -5.32
C MET A 181 0.45 -4.73 -6.31
N SER A 182 1.51 -5.53 -6.43
CA SER A 182 1.57 -6.69 -7.30
C SER A 182 0.46 -7.71 -7.01
N TYR A 183 0.15 -7.96 -5.73
CA TYR A 183 -0.88 -8.91 -5.33
C TYR A 183 -2.28 -8.50 -5.78
N TYR A 184 -2.55 -7.19 -5.79
CA TYR A 184 -3.79 -6.58 -6.26
C TYR A 184 -3.74 -6.11 -7.72
N LYS A 185 -2.76 -6.56 -8.50
CA LYS A 185 -2.58 -6.23 -9.93
C LYS A 185 -2.43 -4.72 -10.21
N MET A 186 -1.94 -3.96 -9.23
CA MET A 186 -1.47 -2.58 -9.41
C MET A 186 -0.05 -2.63 -9.98
N ASN A 187 0.31 -1.70 -10.88
CA ASN A 187 1.55 -1.82 -11.64
C ASN A 187 2.40 -0.54 -11.74
N THR A 188 2.01 0.54 -11.08
CA THR A 188 2.70 1.84 -11.21
C THR A 188 2.90 2.45 -9.83
N PHE A 189 4.14 2.47 -9.33
CA PHE A 189 4.51 3.03 -8.04
C PHE A 189 5.36 4.29 -8.20
N GLN A 190 4.80 5.46 -7.97
CA GLN A 190 5.51 6.73 -7.97
C GLN A 190 6.08 7.00 -6.57
N ILE A 191 7.38 7.27 -6.48
CA ILE A 191 8.09 7.58 -5.23
C ILE A 191 8.59 9.01 -5.29
N HIS A 192 7.98 9.87 -4.49
CA HIS A 192 8.32 11.28 -4.36
C HIS A 192 9.52 11.44 -3.42
N LEU A 193 10.71 11.73 -3.99
CA LEU A 193 12.00 11.62 -3.31
C LEU A 193 12.47 12.88 -2.58
N ASN A 194 11.91 14.04 -2.89
CA ASN A 194 12.25 15.29 -2.22
C ASN A 194 11.03 16.16 -1.99
N ASP A 195 11.02 16.82 -0.85
CA ASP A 195 10.05 17.85 -0.53
C ASP A 195 10.45 18.63 0.73
N ASN A 196 9.57 19.54 1.15
CA ASN A 196 9.68 20.33 2.37
C ASN A 196 8.33 20.52 3.06
N SER A 197 8.41 20.77 4.36
CA SER A 197 7.24 21.14 5.17
C SER A 197 6.87 22.62 4.97
N PHE A 198 5.73 23.00 5.51
CA PHE A 198 5.23 24.39 5.44
C PHE A 198 5.95 25.31 6.43
N LYS A 199 6.59 26.34 5.91
CA LYS A 199 7.38 27.33 6.66
C LYS A 199 6.64 27.91 7.87
N GLN A 200 5.33 28.15 7.76
CA GLN A 200 4.51 28.71 8.83
C GLN A 200 4.55 27.92 10.14
N TYR A 201 4.83 26.62 10.10
CA TYR A 201 4.97 25.78 11.30
C TYR A 201 6.38 25.76 11.88
N PHE A 202 7.33 26.44 11.21
CA PHE A 202 8.73 26.53 11.58
C PHE A 202 9.16 27.99 11.86
N ALA A 203 8.35 28.74 12.57
CA ALA A 203 8.58 30.14 12.89
C ALA A 203 8.73 31.05 11.66
N ASN A 204 8.13 30.69 10.54
CA ASN A 204 8.22 31.36 9.25
C ASN A 204 9.68 31.50 8.72
N ASP A 205 10.52 30.54 9.06
CA ASP A 205 11.95 30.52 8.78
C ASP A 205 12.32 29.31 7.90
N TRP A 206 12.76 29.53 6.68
CA TRP A 206 13.17 28.47 5.76
C TRP A 206 14.35 27.62 6.28
N ASN A 207 15.26 28.22 7.10
CA ASN A 207 16.39 27.48 7.64
C ASN A 207 15.93 26.43 8.67
N LYS A 208 14.83 26.71 9.39
CA LYS A 208 14.22 25.80 10.37
C LYS A 208 13.27 24.81 9.72
N THR A 209 12.70 25.15 8.56
CA THR A 209 11.71 24.31 7.87
C THR A 209 12.34 22.96 7.48
N GLN A 210 11.66 21.86 7.82
CA GLN A 210 12.10 20.51 7.44
C GLN A 210 12.09 20.38 5.91
N SER A 211 13.13 19.77 5.37
CA SER A 211 13.25 19.41 3.95
C SER A 211 14.19 18.23 3.78
N ALA A 212 13.99 17.42 2.77
CA ALA A 212 14.85 16.29 2.51
C ALA A 212 14.90 15.94 1.02
N PHE A 213 16.06 15.41 0.60
CA PHE A 213 16.26 14.64 -0.62
C PHE A 213 16.67 13.22 -0.21
N ARG A 214 15.88 12.21 -0.58
CA ARG A 214 15.93 10.85 0.00
C ARG A 214 16.80 9.87 -0.77
N LEU A 215 17.48 10.27 -1.84
CA LEU A 215 18.36 9.39 -2.59
C LEU A 215 19.82 9.80 -2.39
N GLU A 216 20.70 8.80 -2.24
CA GLU A 216 22.14 9.02 -2.17
C GLU A 216 22.67 9.74 -3.40
N SER A 217 23.46 10.81 -3.18
CA SER A 217 24.14 11.55 -4.24
C SER A 217 25.63 11.58 -4.00
N GLU A 218 26.40 11.15 -5.00
CA GLU A 218 27.85 11.23 -5.05
C GLU A 218 28.33 12.51 -5.73
N TYR A 219 27.53 13.03 -6.70
CA TYR A 219 27.85 14.30 -7.38
C TYR A 219 27.67 15.49 -6.44
N PHE A 220 26.79 15.36 -5.45
CA PHE A 220 26.49 16.42 -4.50
C PHE A 220 26.63 15.92 -3.04
N PRO A 221 27.86 15.70 -2.55
CA PRO A 221 28.10 15.29 -1.19
C PRO A 221 27.51 16.27 -0.18
N GLY A 222 26.60 15.78 0.68
CA GLY A 222 25.88 16.59 1.67
C GLY A 222 24.47 16.99 1.27
N LEU A 223 24.03 16.72 0.04
CA LEU A 223 22.63 16.90 -0.38
C LEU A 223 21.70 15.85 0.24
N THR A 224 22.16 14.61 0.31
CA THR A 224 21.37 13.48 0.83
C THR A 224 20.93 13.71 2.28
N ALA A 225 19.67 13.43 2.57
CA ALA A 225 19.09 13.61 3.89
C ALA A 225 19.75 12.70 4.94
N ARG A 226 20.00 13.24 6.15
CA ARG A 226 20.66 12.54 7.26
C ARG A 226 19.70 11.77 8.16
N ASP A 227 18.45 12.15 8.20
CA ASP A 227 17.38 11.54 9.01
C ASP A 227 16.80 10.25 8.39
N GLY A 228 17.25 9.88 7.19
CA GLY A 228 16.92 8.69 6.44
C GLY A 228 16.97 8.92 4.94
N HIS A 229 17.53 7.97 4.24
CA HIS A 229 17.65 7.98 2.77
C HIS A 229 17.83 6.56 2.24
N TYR A 230 17.77 6.42 0.93
CA TYR A 230 18.05 5.19 0.20
C TYR A 230 19.41 5.33 -0.49
N THR A 231 20.27 4.32 -0.35
CA THR A 231 21.47 4.24 -1.17
C THR A 231 21.10 3.96 -2.63
N LYS A 232 21.95 4.32 -3.57
CA LYS A 232 21.75 3.99 -5.00
C LYS A 232 21.53 2.49 -5.19
N LYS A 233 22.34 1.67 -4.49
CA LYS A 233 22.21 0.20 -4.54
C LYS A 233 20.85 -0.28 -4.03
N GLU A 234 20.40 0.20 -2.89
CA GLU A 234 19.08 -0.16 -2.35
C GLU A 234 17.94 0.22 -3.29
N PHE A 235 18.04 1.39 -3.94
CA PHE A 235 17.02 1.86 -4.87
C PHE A 235 17.01 1.04 -6.18
N ILE A 236 18.19 0.63 -6.67
CA ILE A 236 18.31 -0.30 -7.80
C ILE A 236 17.69 -1.66 -7.45
N GLU A 237 18.00 -2.24 -6.29
CA GLU A 237 17.46 -3.53 -5.87
C GLU A 237 15.95 -3.47 -5.63
N LEU A 238 15.42 -2.36 -5.11
CA LEU A 238 13.98 -2.13 -5.02
C LEU A 238 13.29 -2.17 -6.39
N GLN A 239 13.88 -1.51 -7.40
CA GLN A 239 13.34 -1.52 -8.75
C GLN A 239 13.45 -2.90 -9.41
N LYS A 240 14.53 -3.65 -9.18
CA LYS A 240 14.64 -5.05 -9.66
C LYS A 240 13.57 -5.95 -9.03
N LEU A 241 13.29 -5.79 -7.74
CA LEU A 241 12.18 -6.47 -7.08
C LEU A 241 10.84 -6.11 -7.75
N ALA A 242 10.61 -4.84 -8.01
CA ALA A 242 9.40 -4.33 -8.63
C ALA A 242 9.22 -4.87 -10.06
N GLU A 243 10.28 -4.85 -10.88
CA GLU A 243 10.30 -5.45 -12.23
C GLU A 243 9.91 -6.94 -12.20
N GLY A 244 10.46 -7.70 -11.23
CA GLY A 244 10.16 -9.12 -11.05
C GLY A 244 8.70 -9.39 -10.65
N LEU A 245 8.02 -8.39 -10.08
CA LEU A 245 6.64 -8.43 -9.62
C LEU A 245 5.67 -7.64 -10.51
N CYS A 246 6.09 -7.29 -11.73
CA CYS A 246 5.30 -6.54 -12.72
C CYS A 246 4.83 -5.15 -12.21
N VAL A 247 5.63 -4.50 -11.39
CA VAL A 247 5.41 -3.12 -10.91
C VAL A 247 6.53 -2.24 -11.45
N GLU A 248 6.18 -1.12 -12.08
CA GLU A 248 7.14 -0.09 -12.46
C GLU A 248 7.27 0.93 -11.34
N ILE A 249 8.49 1.25 -10.92
CA ILE A 249 8.75 2.39 -10.05
C ILE A 249 9.04 3.60 -10.91
N ILE A 250 8.28 4.68 -10.68
CA ILE A 250 8.51 6.01 -11.26
C ILE A 250 9.18 6.85 -10.17
N PRO A 251 10.51 7.06 -10.23
CA PRO A 251 11.18 7.99 -9.33
C PRO A 251 10.78 9.42 -9.67
N GLU A 252 10.50 10.21 -8.64
CA GLU A 252 10.17 11.61 -8.77
C GLU A 252 11.23 12.47 -8.08
N ILE A 253 11.81 13.42 -8.82
CA ILE A 253 12.59 14.53 -8.31
C ILE A 253 11.80 15.78 -8.60
N ASP A 254 11.21 16.37 -7.59
CA ASP A 254 10.33 17.52 -7.75
C ASP A 254 11.11 18.83 -7.77
N ALA A 255 10.87 19.59 -8.84
CA ALA A 255 11.39 20.92 -9.13
C ALA A 255 10.47 21.61 -10.14
N PRO A 256 10.39 22.97 -10.18
CA PRO A 256 11.24 23.95 -9.51
C PRO A 256 10.69 24.44 -8.15
N ALA A 257 9.43 24.14 -7.78
CA ALA A 257 8.91 24.27 -6.42
C ALA A 257 9.32 23.02 -5.59
N HIS A 258 8.93 22.95 -4.33
CA HIS A 258 9.26 21.83 -3.42
C HIS A 258 10.77 21.53 -3.31
N ALA A 259 11.60 22.55 -3.63
CA ALA A 259 13.02 22.43 -3.87
C ALA A 259 13.89 22.86 -2.66
N LEU A 260 13.32 23.03 -1.46
CA LEU A 260 14.04 23.54 -0.29
C LEU A 260 15.26 22.70 0.08
N ALA A 261 15.24 21.39 -0.14
CA ALA A 261 16.41 20.53 0.08
C ALA A 261 17.59 20.94 -0.82
N PHE A 262 17.32 21.30 -2.08
CA PHE A 262 18.32 21.76 -3.05
C PHE A 262 18.84 23.15 -2.71
N THR A 263 17.94 24.06 -2.34
CA THR A 263 18.31 25.44 -2.03
C THR A 263 18.96 25.62 -0.66
N LYS A 264 18.72 24.70 0.29
CA LYS A 264 19.52 24.62 1.53
C LYS A 264 20.95 24.14 1.25
N PHE A 265 21.10 23.21 0.33
CA PHE A 265 22.42 22.71 -0.10
C PHE A 265 23.16 23.76 -0.93
N ARG A 266 22.46 24.47 -1.83
CA ARG A 266 22.97 25.55 -2.69
C ARG A 266 22.07 26.78 -2.60
N PRO A 267 22.27 27.64 -1.59
CA PRO A 267 21.39 28.80 -1.37
C PRO A 267 21.32 29.77 -2.53
N GLU A 268 22.35 29.82 -3.36
CA GLU A 268 22.39 30.66 -4.57
C GLU A 268 21.36 30.25 -5.63
N LEU A 269 20.86 29.00 -5.61
CA LEU A 269 19.83 28.51 -6.54
C LEU A 269 18.41 28.95 -6.15
N GLY A 270 18.23 29.39 -4.89
CA GLY A 270 16.90 29.75 -4.37
C GLY A 270 16.38 31.06 -4.97
N SER A 271 15.06 31.14 -5.17
CA SER A 271 14.37 32.33 -5.58
C SER A 271 14.26 33.32 -4.42
N LYS A 272 14.74 34.53 -4.60
CA LYS A 272 14.57 35.61 -3.62
C LYS A 272 13.12 36.13 -3.62
N GLU A 273 12.44 36.01 -4.72
CA GLU A 273 11.09 36.56 -4.89
C GLU A 273 9.99 35.61 -4.43
N TYR A 274 10.13 34.32 -4.76
CA TYR A 274 9.08 33.33 -4.48
C TYR A 274 9.32 32.49 -3.23
N GLY A 275 10.52 32.52 -2.70
CA GLY A 275 10.92 31.78 -1.50
C GLY A 275 12.00 30.75 -1.74
N MET A 276 12.66 30.34 -0.67
CA MET A 276 13.77 29.38 -0.74
C MET A 276 13.34 27.96 -1.11
N ASP A 277 12.07 27.65 -1.08
CA ASP A 277 11.50 26.40 -1.55
C ASP A 277 11.29 26.35 -3.07
N HIS A 278 11.69 27.41 -3.77
CA HIS A 278 11.62 27.54 -5.23
C HIS A 278 13.01 27.79 -5.84
N LEU A 279 13.33 27.08 -6.91
CA LEU A 279 14.51 27.37 -7.70
C LEU A 279 14.32 28.66 -8.51
N ASP A 280 15.37 29.46 -8.63
CA ASP A 280 15.39 30.66 -9.49
C ASP A 280 15.63 30.25 -10.94
N LEU A 281 14.58 30.33 -11.76
CA LEU A 281 14.60 29.89 -13.16
C LEU A 281 15.32 30.84 -14.11
N PHE A 282 15.73 32.03 -13.63
CA PHE A 282 16.51 32.99 -14.43
C PHE A 282 18.02 32.72 -14.34
N LYS A 283 18.46 31.82 -13.46
CA LYS A 283 19.87 31.49 -13.25
C LYS A 283 20.31 30.30 -14.10
N PRO A 284 21.38 30.45 -14.91
CA PRO A 284 21.96 29.31 -15.63
C PRO A 284 22.40 28.17 -14.73
N GLU A 285 22.84 28.47 -13.50
CA GLU A 285 23.31 27.52 -12.51
C GLU A 285 22.20 26.53 -12.09
N THR A 286 20.93 26.96 -12.13
CA THR A 286 19.78 26.10 -11.87
C THR A 286 19.72 24.96 -12.88
N TYR A 287 19.89 25.25 -14.16
CA TYR A 287 19.86 24.25 -15.23
C TYR A 287 21.07 23.31 -15.15
N THR A 288 22.27 23.87 -14.87
CA THR A 288 23.47 23.04 -14.66
C THR A 288 23.34 22.08 -13.47
N PHE A 289 22.70 22.54 -12.40
CA PHE A 289 22.42 21.69 -11.22
C PHE A 289 21.46 20.56 -11.60
N ILE A 290 20.35 20.88 -12.28
CA ILE A 290 19.35 19.90 -12.72
C ILE A 290 19.97 18.90 -13.70
N ASP A 291 20.77 19.35 -14.68
CA ASP A 291 21.49 18.45 -15.60
C ASP A 291 22.35 17.43 -14.86
N SER A 292 23.16 17.94 -13.92
CA SER A 292 24.07 17.08 -13.16
C SER A 292 23.33 16.10 -12.24
N LEU A 293 22.21 16.55 -11.68
CA LEU A 293 21.39 15.71 -10.81
C LEU A 293 20.75 14.55 -11.59
N TYR A 294 20.21 14.80 -12.76
CA TYR A 294 19.64 13.75 -13.61
C TYR A 294 20.71 12.89 -14.28
N ASP A 295 21.87 13.48 -14.68
CA ASP A 295 23.01 12.69 -15.20
C ASP A 295 23.46 11.64 -14.20
N GLU A 296 23.50 11.96 -12.91
CA GLU A 296 23.89 11.04 -11.85
C GLU A 296 23.02 9.78 -11.79
N TYR A 297 21.73 9.87 -12.05
CA TYR A 297 20.80 8.76 -11.89
C TYR A 297 20.36 8.11 -13.21
N LEU A 298 20.59 8.77 -14.35
CA LEU A 298 20.12 8.29 -15.65
C LEU A 298 21.24 7.80 -16.58
N LYS A 299 22.49 8.17 -16.30
CA LYS A 299 23.63 7.83 -17.15
C LYS A 299 24.14 6.41 -16.95
N GLY A 300 24.66 5.84 -18.04
CA GLY A 300 25.33 4.52 -18.04
C GLY A 300 24.41 3.38 -18.45
N ASP A 301 25.02 2.17 -18.55
CA ASP A 301 24.32 0.96 -19.01
C ASP A 301 23.38 0.38 -17.95
N GLU A 302 23.70 0.62 -16.67
CA GLU A 302 22.85 0.25 -15.52
C GLU A 302 22.51 1.50 -14.68
N PRO A 303 21.63 2.37 -15.17
CA PRO A 303 21.29 3.60 -14.48
C PRO A 303 20.57 3.33 -13.15
N VAL A 304 20.67 4.28 -12.21
CA VAL A 304 19.94 4.17 -10.93
C VAL A 304 18.43 4.19 -11.16
N PHE A 305 17.94 5.02 -12.07
CA PHE A 305 16.54 5.02 -12.50
C PHE A 305 16.34 4.03 -13.66
N ARG A 306 15.84 2.84 -13.32
CA ARG A 306 15.74 1.70 -14.24
C ARG A 306 14.47 1.71 -15.11
N GLY A 307 13.33 2.15 -14.54
CA GLY A 307 12.02 2.15 -15.19
C GLY A 307 11.97 2.93 -16.51
N LYS A 308 10.87 2.82 -17.20
CA LYS A 308 10.63 3.55 -18.47
C LYS A 308 10.36 5.03 -18.24
N ARG A 309 9.86 5.39 -17.04
CA ARG A 309 9.34 6.71 -16.70
C ARG A 309 10.16 7.36 -15.60
N VAL A 310 10.24 8.68 -15.68
CA VAL A 310 10.82 9.54 -14.64
C VAL A 310 9.94 10.77 -14.48
N HIS A 311 9.57 11.08 -13.24
CA HIS A 311 8.73 12.22 -12.92
C HIS A 311 9.60 13.41 -12.51
N VAL A 312 9.33 14.58 -13.12
CA VAL A 312 10.15 15.80 -12.96
C VAL A 312 9.49 16.87 -12.08
N GLY A 313 8.38 16.52 -11.42
CA GLY A 313 7.60 17.48 -10.63
C GLY A 313 6.83 18.45 -11.49
N THR A 314 7.24 19.73 -11.46
CA THR A 314 6.70 20.87 -12.22
C THR A 314 5.28 21.29 -11.85
N ASP A 315 5.00 21.37 -10.56
CA ASP A 315 3.79 21.95 -9.99
C ASP A 315 4.09 23.26 -9.23
N GLU A 316 3.08 23.82 -8.68
CA GLU A 316 2.99 24.91 -7.70
C GLU A 316 4.00 26.09 -7.83
N TYR A 317 4.48 26.39 -9.03
CA TYR A 317 5.35 27.56 -9.25
C TYR A 317 4.51 28.83 -9.46
N SER A 318 5.12 30.01 -9.23
CA SER A 318 4.44 31.28 -9.35
C SER A 318 3.99 31.58 -10.79
N ASN A 319 2.79 32.17 -10.97
CA ASN A 319 2.26 32.66 -12.21
C ASN A 319 1.95 34.18 -12.18
N ARG A 320 2.53 34.92 -11.19
CA ARG A 320 2.24 36.34 -10.97
C ARG A 320 2.80 37.24 -12.04
N ASP A 321 3.84 36.83 -12.75
CA ASP A 321 4.52 37.57 -13.77
C ASP A 321 4.62 36.77 -15.07
N LYS A 322 4.37 37.43 -16.22
CA LYS A 322 4.45 36.78 -17.55
C LYS A 322 5.85 36.18 -17.80
N ALA A 323 6.92 36.92 -17.44
CA ALA A 323 8.29 36.43 -17.66
C ALA A 323 8.59 35.16 -16.83
N VAL A 324 8.03 35.08 -15.63
CA VAL A 324 8.15 33.88 -14.77
C VAL A 324 7.39 32.72 -15.35
N VAL A 325 6.17 32.92 -15.84
CA VAL A 325 5.38 31.90 -16.54
C VAL A 325 6.14 31.36 -17.75
N GLU A 326 6.71 32.25 -18.58
CA GLU A 326 7.48 31.79 -19.75
C GLU A 326 8.75 31.02 -19.34
N LYS A 327 9.42 31.43 -18.26
CA LYS A 327 10.57 30.69 -17.71
C LYS A 327 10.16 29.31 -17.10
N PHE A 328 9.03 29.25 -16.44
CA PHE A 328 8.50 27.99 -15.94
C PHE A 328 8.17 26.99 -17.07
N ARG A 329 7.52 27.50 -18.13
CA ARG A 329 7.24 26.71 -19.34
C ARG A 329 8.52 26.22 -20.01
N TYR A 330 9.52 27.11 -20.14
CA TYR A 330 10.84 26.74 -20.65
C TYR A 330 11.52 25.67 -19.77
N PHE A 331 11.48 25.80 -18.45
CA PHE A 331 12.04 24.81 -17.52
C PHE A 331 11.33 23.46 -17.66
N THR A 332 10.01 23.45 -17.75
CA THR A 332 9.21 22.24 -17.95
C THR A 332 9.61 21.52 -19.25
N ASP A 333 9.67 22.25 -20.37
CA ASP A 333 10.12 21.68 -21.66
C ASP A 333 11.57 21.17 -21.57
N TYR A 334 12.42 21.92 -20.90
CA TYR A 334 13.81 21.55 -20.68
C TYR A 334 13.94 20.22 -19.94
N CYS A 335 13.21 20.03 -18.82
CA CYS A 335 13.22 18.80 -18.05
C CYS A 335 12.65 17.62 -18.85
N PHE A 336 11.60 17.83 -19.64
CA PHE A 336 11.04 16.78 -20.51
C PHE A 336 12.07 16.28 -21.52
N ARG A 337 12.77 17.20 -22.19
CA ARG A 337 13.82 16.87 -23.17
C ARG A 337 15.04 16.25 -22.51
N LEU A 338 15.40 16.69 -21.31
CA LEU A 338 16.50 16.12 -20.55
C LEU A 338 16.23 14.65 -20.22
N VAL A 339 15.06 14.31 -19.71
CA VAL A 339 14.66 12.93 -19.42
C VAL A 339 14.59 12.08 -20.69
N GLU A 340 14.05 12.61 -21.77
CA GLU A 340 13.96 11.93 -23.06
C GLU A 340 15.34 11.65 -23.67
N LYS A 341 16.32 12.54 -23.48
CA LYS A 341 17.72 12.34 -23.91
C LYS A 341 18.32 11.03 -23.38
N TYR A 342 17.87 10.58 -22.21
CA TYR A 342 18.28 9.30 -21.62
C TYR A 342 17.33 8.14 -21.99
N GLY A 343 16.46 8.32 -22.98
CA GLY A 343 15.54 7.28 -23.47
C GLY A 343 14.37 6.98 -22.54
N LYS A 344 14.05 7.88 -21.59
CA LYS A 344 12.93 7.75 -20.66
C LYS A 344 11.73 8.58 -21.10
N GLN A 345 10.53 8.16 -20.69
CA GLN A 345 9.31 8.94 -20.82
C GLN A 345 9.20 9.94 -19.67
N PRO A 346 9.13 11.26 -19.94
CA PRO A 346 8.91 12.23 -18.89
C PRO A 346 7.48 12.18 -18.37
N CYS A 347 7.36 12.26 -17.04
CA CYS A 347 6.11 12.44 -16.32
C CYS A 347 6.19 13.74 -15.51
N ALA A 348 5.05 14.39 -15.29
CA ALA A 348 5.00 15.64 -14.53
C ALA A 348 3.62 15.85 -13.90
N TRP A 349 3.56 16.64 -12.85
CA TRP A 349 2.30 17.22 -12.39
C TRP A 349 1.80 18.22 -13.43
N GLY A 350 0.54 18.13 -13.78
CA GLY A 350 -0.03 19.07 -14.75
C GLY A 350 -0.12 20.49 -14.17
N ALA A 351 0.48 21.48 -14.83
CA ALA A 351 0.49 22.88 -14.40
C ALA A 351 0.29 23.91 -15.55
N LEU A 352 0.08 23.45 -16.79
CA LEU A 352 0.11 24.34 -17.95
C LEU A 352 -1.13 25.22 -18.14
N THR A 353 -2.24 24.97 -17.46
CA THR A 353 -3.38 25.89 -17.39
C THR A 353 -3.07 27.03 -16.42
N HIS A 354 -2.46 26.74 -15.28
CA HIS A 354 -1.98 27.73 -14.31
C HIS A 354 -0.85 28.59 -14.89
N ALA A 355 0.11 27.95 -15.57
CA ALA A 355 1.19 28.61 -16.29
C ALA A 355 0.83 28.83 -17.77
N LYS A 356 -0.28 29.54 -18.02
CA LYS A 356 -0.71 29.88 -19.37
C LYS A 356 0.24 30.88 -20.01
N GLY A 357 0.94 30.49 -21.07
CA GLY A 357 1.97 31.27 -21.75
C GLY A 357 2.18 30.86 -23.20
N GLU A 358 3.18 31.45 -23.86
CA GLU A 358 3.47 31.29 -25.29
C GLU A 358 4.66 30.36 -25.56
N THR A 359 5.58 30.23 -24.59
CA THR A 359 6.74 29.30 -24.70
C THR A 359 6.25 27.87 -24.92
N PRO A 360 6.64 27.26 -26.06
CA PRO A 360 6.23 25.86 -26.34
C PRO A 360 6.72 24.89 -25.28
N VAL A 361 5.90 23.92 -24.93
CA VAL A 361 6.25 22.80 -24.06
C VAL A 361 6.01 21.51 -24.83
N LYS A 362 6.96 20.59 -24.77
CA LYS A 362 6.89 19.27 -25.41
C LYS A 362 5.62 18.54 -24.99
N VAL A 363 4.91 17.97 -25.98
CA VAL A 363 3.67 17.20 -25.77
C VAL A 363 3.89 15.71 -26.01
N GLU A 364 4.56 15.38 -27.10
CA GLU A 364 4.72 14.00 -27.53
C GLU A 364 5.46 13.16 -26.47
N ASN A 365 4.92 11.97 -26.20
CA ASN A 365 5.47 11.02 -25.23
C ASN A 365 5.56 11.55 -23.77
N VAL A 366 4.72 12.51 -23.40
CA VAL A 366 4.64 13.08 -22.04
C VAL A 366 3.39 12.55 -21.33
N LEU A 367 3.53 12.14 -20.06
CA LEU A 367 2.44 11.72 -19.18
C LEU A 367 2.23 12.75 -18.08
N LEU A 368 1.06 13.39 -18.04
CA LEU A 368 0.72 14.38 -17.02
C LEU A 368 -0.18 13.79 -15.92
N GLY A 369 0.16 14.04 -14.67
CA GLY A 369 -0.71 13.83 -13.51
C GLY A 369 -1.81 14.89 -13.48
N ALA A 370 -3.05 14.50 -13.75
CA ALA A 370 -4.20 15.40 -13.69
C ALA A 370 -4.76 15.43 -12.25
N TRP A 371 -4.16 16.30 -11.43
CA TRP A 371 -4.40 16.37 -9.99
C TRP A 371 -5.38 17.48 -9.59
N TYR A 372 -5.28 18.65 -10.20
CA TYR A 372 -6.14 19.79 -9.94
C TYR A 372 -6.48 20.54 -11.24
N ASN A 373 -7.78 20.68 -11.55
CA ASN A 373 -8.23 21.24 -12.82
C ASN A 373 -7.82 22.71 -13.01
N GLY A 374 -7.59 23.46 -11.93
CA GLY A 374 -7.09 24.83 -11.98
C GLY A 374 -5.62 24.93 -12.40
N TYR A 375 -4.82 23.90 -12.16
CA TYR A 375 -3.43 23.81 -12.61
C TYR A 375 -3.30 23.22 -14.01
N ALA A 376 -4.04 22.14 -14.30
CA ALA A 376 -4.10 21.57 -15.63
C ALA A 376 -5.53 21.13 -15.94
N ASN A 377 -6.23 21.90 -16.75
CA ASN A 377 -7.56 21.52 -17.21
C ASN A 377 -7.47 20.27 -18.07
N PRO A 378 -8.10 19.13 -17.67
CA PRO A 378 -7.93 17.87 -18.36
C PRO A 378 -8.33 17.90 -19.83
N LYS A 379 -9.44 18.58 -20.15
CA LYS A 379 -9.86 18.72 -21.55
C LYS A 379 -8.85 19.46 -22.39
N ASP A 380 -8.30 20.58 -21.88
CA ASP A 380 -7.30 21.36 -22.61
C ASP A 380 -6.01 20.54 -22.84
N MET A 381 -5.61 19.73 -21.84
CA MET A 381 -4.42 18.86 -21.95
C MET A 381 -4.64 17.76 -22.99
N ILE A 382 -5.82 17.14 -23.02
CA ILE A 382 -6.21 16.15 -24.03
C ILE A 382 -6.23 16.79 -25.43
N ASP A 383 -6.83 17.95 -25.57
CA ASP A 383 -6.91 18.69 -26.85
C ASP A 383 -5.51 19.08 -27.37
N LEU A 384 -4.55 19.35 -26.47
CA LEU A 384 -3.14 19.56 -26.81
C LEU A 384 -2.40 18.29 -27.20
N GLY A 385 -2.92 17.11 -26.88
CA GLY A 385 -2.34 15.80 -27.21
C GLY A 385 -1.59 15.09 -26.09
N TYR A 386 -1.64 15.58 -24.85
CA TYR A 386 -1.02 14.90 -23.70
C TYR A 386 -1.73 13.62 -23.32
N ASP A 387 -0.97 12.64 -22.86
CA ASP A 387 -1.48 11.51 -22.10
C ASP A 387 -1.65 11.90 -20.62
N LEU A 388 -2.73 11.43 -19.99
CA LEU A 388 -3.07 11.76 -18.61
C LEU A 388 -3.14 10.53 -17.72
N ILE A 389 -2.73 10.67 -16.47
CA ILE A 389 -3.12 9.78 -15.37
C ILE A 389 -4.05 10.56 -14.43
N SER A 390 -5.22 9.97 -14.13
CA SER A 390 -6.24 10.59 -13.27
C SER A 390 -5.82 10.46 -11.81
N ILE A 391 -5.57 11.59 -11.15
CA ILE A 391 -5.15 11.66 -9.74
C ILE A 391 -5.79 12.85 -9.01
N PRO A 392 -7.09 13.14 -9.21
CA PRO A 392 -7.73 14.35 -8.69
C PRO A 392 -7.63 14.42 -7.16
N ASP A 393 -7.12 15.54 -6.68
CA ASP A 393 -6.84 15.85 -5.28
C ASP A 393 -8.09 15.70 -4.38
N GLY A 394 -9.23 16.16 -4.86
CA GLY A 394 -10.52 16.11 -4.17
C GLY A 394 -11.07 14.69 -3.97
N TYR A 395 -10.50 13.66 -4.59
CA TYR A 395 -10.96 12.27 -4.50
C TYR A 395 -9.88 11.29 -4.07
N LEU A 396 -8.62 11.51 -4.46
CA LEU A 396 -7.56 10.51 -4.43
C LEU A 396 -6.34 10.91 -3.59
N TYR A 397 -6.36 12.07 -2.90
CA TYR A 397 -5.31 12.45 -1.97
C TYR A 397 -5.62 12.00 -0.56
N ILE A 398 -4.70 11.25 0.04
CA ILE A 398 -4.64 10.95 1.47
C ILE A 398 -3.58 11.87 2.06
N VAL A 399 -3.99 12.75 3.00
CA VAL A 399 -3.07 13.60 3.75
C VAL A 399 -3.31 13.36 5.23
N PRO A 400 -2.55 12.45 5.86
CA PRO A 400 -2.80 12.03 7.22
C PRO A 400 -2.84 13.20 8.21
N ALA A 401 -3.94 13.30 8.96
CA ALA A 401 -4.20 14.30 10.00
C ALA A 401 -4.30 15.78 9.53
N ALA A 402 -4.29 16.06 8.25
CA ALA A 402 -4.26 17.44 7.72
C ALA A 402 -5.59 18.21 7.91
N GLY A 403 -6.72 17.55 7.68
CA GLY A 403 -8.05 18.16 7.85
C GLY A 403 -8.59 18.95 6.64
N TYR A 404 -7.76 19.18 5.61
CA TYR A 404 -8.14 19.83 4.35
C TYR A 404 -8.26 18.84 3.18
N TYR A 405 -7.62 17.67 3.26
CA TYR A 405 -7.84 16.52 2.39
C TYR A 405 -8.30 15.32 3.19
N TYR A 406 -8.53 14.19 2.54
CA TYR A 406 -8.94 12.96 3.22
C TYR A 406 -7.85 12.41 4.13
N ASP A 407 -8.24 12.01 5.33
CA ASP A 407 -7.43 11.15 6.20
C ASP A 407 -7.52 9.69 5.72
N TYR A 408 -8.71 9.29 5.27
CA TYR A 408 -9.00 8.01 4.58
C TYR A 408 -9.84 8.31 3.35
N LEU A 409 -9.53 7.72 2.20
CA LEU A 409 -10.35 7.90 0.99
C LEU A 409 -11.79 7.42 1.22
N ASN A 410 -12.72 8.09 0.57
CA ASN A 410 -14.11 7.64 0.52
C ASN A 410 -14.24 6.43 -0.43
N CYS A 411 -13.82 5.24 0.05
CA CYS A 411 -13.80 4.02 -0.73
C CYS A 411 -15.19 3.65 -1.29
N LYS A 412 -16.28 3.98 -0.58
CA LYS A 412 -17.63 3.74 -1.09
C LYS A 412 -17.90 4.57 -2.34
N PHE A 413 -17.68 5.87 -2.30
CA PHE A 413 -17.84 6.74 -3.47
C PHE A 413 -16.94 6.28 -4.63
N LEU A 414 -15.68 5.96 -4.36
CA LEU A 414 -14.75 5.50 -5.39
C LEU A 414 -15.24 4.19 -6.03
N TYR A 415 -15.68 3.25 -5.22
CA TYR A 415 -16.16 1.95 -5.70
C TYR A 415 -17.44 2.06 -6.54
N GLU A 416 -18.43 2.83 -6.08
CA GLU A 416 -19.75 2.90 -6.69
C GLU A 416 -19.82 3.88 -7.87
N SER A 417 -19.03 4.99 -7.83
CA SER A 417 -19.29 6.14 -8.70
C SER A 417 -18.09 6.61 -9.51
N TRP A 418 -16.86 6.50 -8.97
CA TRP A 418 -15.67 7.04 -9.62
C TRP A 418 -15.04 6.03 -10.60
N THR A 419 -14.42 6.55 -11.66
CA THR A 419 -13.47 5.82 -12.53
C THR A 419 -12.36 6.79 -12.96
N PRO A 420 -11.25 6.32 -13.53
CA PRO A 420 -10.23 7.20 -14.10
C PRO A 420 -10.74 8.18 -15.16
N ALA A 421 -11.89 7.91 -15.77
CA ALA A 421 -12.55 8.82 -16.72
C ALA A 421 -13.17 10.06 -16.04
N GLN A 422 -13.25 10.09 -14.70
CA GLN A 422 -13.66 11.28 -13.95
C GLN A 422 -12.46 11.98 -13.33
N ILE A 423 -12.09 13.13 -13.85
CA ILE A 423 -10.96 13.95 -13.41
C ILE A 423 -11.50 15.28 -12.86
N GLY A 424 -11.52 15.40 -11.52
CA GLY A 424 -12.16 16.54 -10.86
C GLY A 424 -13.65 16.63 -11.22
N ASP A 425 -14.07 17.77 -11.74
CA ASP A 425 -15.43 18.05 -12.20
C ASP A 425 -15.68 17.64 -13.66
N GLN A 426 -14.68 17.14 -14.39
CA GLN A 426 -14.80 16.73 -15.78
C GLN A 426 -14.95 15.22 -15.91
N LYS A 427 -15.83 14.80 -16.83
CA LYS A 427 -16.07 13.40 -17.14
C LYS A 427 -15.85 13.14 -18.62
N PHE A 428 -15.07 12.10 -18.91
CA PHE A 428 -14.72 11.62 -20.23
C PHE A 428 -15.38 10.26 -20.51
N GLU A 429 -15.20 9.77 -21.73
CA GLU A 429 -15.58 8.39 -22.07
C GLU A 429 -14.71 7.40 -21.30
N GLU A 430 -15.33 6.29 -20.87
CA GLU A 430 -14.58 5.21 -20.23
C GLU A 430 -13.50 4.65 -21.17
N CYS A 431 -12.34 4.38 -20.61
CA CYS A 431 -11.18 3.90 -21.39
C CYS A 431 -10.73 4.89 -22.50
N HIS A 432 -10.91 6.20 -22.29
CA HIS A 432 -10.42 7.21 -23.24
C HIS A 432 -8.93 6.98 -23.53
N PRO A 433 -8.49 6.97 -24.81
CA PRO A 433 -7.15 6.52 -25.19
C PRO A 433 -6.00 7.33 -24.58
N GLN A 434 -6.23 8.61 -24.26
CA GLN A 434 -5.23 9.46 -23.60
C GLN A 434 -5.32 9.41 -22.06
N ILE A 435 -6.37 8.83 -21.46
CA ILE A 435 -6.45 8.60 -20.00
C ILE A 435 -5.89 7.22 -19.75
N LYS A 436 -4.62 7.15 -19.34
CA LYS A 436 -3.90 5.86 -19.20
C LYS A 436 -4.30 5.09 -17.94
N GLY A 437 -4.97 5.72 -16.99
CA GLY A 437 -5.42 5.08 -15.77
C GLY A 437 -5.59 6.05 -14.63
N GLY A 438 -5.55 5.53 -13.40
CA GLY A 438 -5.68 6.31 -12.18
C GLY A 438 -4.56 6.01 -11.19
N MET A 439 -4.36 6.97 -10.28
CA MET A 439 -3.40 6.87 -9.20
C MET A 439 -4.00 7.55 -7.96
N PHE A 440 -3.79 7.00 -6.78
CA PHE A 440 -4.04 7.72 -5.55
C PHE A 440 -2.71 8.07 -4.87
N ALA A 441 -2.71 9.13 -4.09
CA ALA A 441 -1.50 9.67 -3.49
C ALA A 441 -1.58 9.71 -1.97
N VAL A 442 -0.43 9.50 -1.31
CA VAL A 442 -0.24 9.81 0.11
C VAL A 442 0.79 10.91 0.22
N TRP A 443 0.36 12.07 0.72
CA TRP A 443 1.20 13.21 1.04
C TRP A 443 1.43 13.32 2.54
N ASN A 444 2.67 13.52 2.94
CA ASN A 444 3.06 13.64 4.34
C ASN A 444 3.28 15.10 4.75
N ASP A 445 2.36 16.00 4.42
CA ASP A 445 2.43 17.44 4.61
C ASP A 445 2.79 17.85 6.04
N HIS A 446 2.34 17.09 7.03
CA HIS A 446 2.58 17.32 8.44
C HIS A 446 3.55 16.29 9.02
N ALA A 447 4.81 16.32 8.58
CA ALA A 447 5.86 15.48 9.14
C ALA A 447 6.00 15.69 10.66
N GLY A 448 6.27 14.64 11.40
CA GLY A 448 6.42 14.69 12.86
C GLY A 448 5.11 14.70 13.66
N ASN A 449 3.98 14.46 13.02
CA ASN A 449 2.65 14.47 13.64
C ASN A 449 2.27 13.21 14.44
N GLY A 450 3.19 12.28 14.62
CA GLY A 450 2.95 11.01 15.32
C GLY A 450 2.33 9.90 14.46
N ILE A 451 2.07 10.14 13.17
CA ILE A 451 1.62 9.13 12.22
C ILE A 451 2.78 8.23 11.85
N SER A 452 2.68 6.94 12.14
CA SER A 452 3.67 5.92 11.75
C SER A 452 3.45 5.45 10.31
N TYR A 453 4.44 4.78 9.73
CA TYR A 453 4.24 4.15 8.41
C TYR A 453 3.21 3.01 8.43
N GLN A 454 2.96 2.38 9.58
CA GLN A 454 1.86 1.43 9.75
C GLN A 454 0.50 2.14 9.73
N ASP A 455 0.38 3.33 10.33
CA ASP A 455 -0.83 4.15 10.22
C ASP A 455 -1.07 4.61 8.77
N ILE A 456 -0.01 4.91 8.02
CA ILE A 456 -0.09 5.19 6.58
C ILE A 456 -0.60 3.95 5.84
N HIS A 457 -0.01 2.77 6.10
CA HIS A 457 -0.45 1.53 5.47
C HIS A 457 -1.92 1.23 5.71
N TYR A 458 -2.40 1.50 6.92
CA TYR A 458 -3.81 1.30 7.25
C TYR A 458 -4.76 2.19 6.42
N ARG A 459 -4.31 3.37 6.00
CA ARG A 459 -5.03 4.25 5.07
C ARG A 459 -4.92 3.76 3.63
N VAL A 460 -3.76 3.26 3.27
CA VAL A 460 -3.45 2.77 1.92
C VAL A 460 -4.18 1.46 1.61
N PHE A 461 -4.31 0.55 2.57
CA PHE A 461 -4.84 -0.80 2.32
C PHE A 461 -6.24 -0.81 1.70
N PRO A 462 -7.28 -0.17 2.29
CA PRO A 462 -8.62 -0.12 1.68
C PRO A 462 -8.64 0.66 0.36
N ALA A 463 -7.85 1.73 0.25
CA ALA A 463 -7.73 2.53 -0.96
C ALA A 463 -7.14 1.70 -2.11
N MET A 464 -6.06 0.95 -1.88
CA MET A 464 -5.41 0.10 -2.87
C MET A 464 -6.37 -0.97 -3.42
N GLN A 465 -7.08 -1.67 -2.54
CA GLN A 465 -8.05 -2.69 -2.95
C GLN A 465 -9.18 -2.11 -3.79
N THR A 466 -9.72 -0.96 -3.38
CA THR A 466 -10.77 -0.25 -4.10
C THR A 466 -10.30 0.22 -5.47
N MET A 467 -9.16 0.88 -5.53
CA MET A 467 -8.58 1.39 -6.78
C MET A 467 -8.21 0.26 -7.75
N ALA A 468 -7.74 -0.88 -7.24
CA ALA A 468 -7.47 -2.06 -8.06
C ALA A 468 -8.74 -2.53 -8.80
N VAL A 469 -9.89 -2.61 -8.11
CA VAL A 469 -11.17 -2.94 -8.75
C VAL A 469 -11.53 -1.91 -9.82
N LYS A 470 -11.44 -0.63 -9.52
CA LYS A 470 -11.87 0.45 -10.45
C LYS A 470 -11.02 0.55 -11.70
N MET A 471 -9.74 0.25 -11.62
CA MET A 471 -8.84 0.34 -12.77
C MET A 471 -8.71 -0.98 -13.55
N TRP A 472 -9.02 -2.11 -12.90
CA TRP A 472 -9.03 -3.42 -13.56
C TRP A 472 -10.40 -3.79 -14.11
N THR A 473 -11.43 -3.83 -13.24
CA THR A 473 -12.80 -4.25 -13.60
C THR A 473 -13.62 -3.12 -14.22
N GLY A 474 -13.30 -1.87 -13.90
CA GLY A 474 -13.93 -0.69 -14.47
C GLY A 474 -15.14 -0.17 -13.70
N ALA A 475 -16.07 0.47 -14.44
CA ALA A 475 -17.10 1.31 -13.86
C ALA A 475 -18.17 0.56 -13.03
N LYS A 476 -18.43 -0.70 -13.36
CA LYS A 476 -19.56 -1.45 -12.79
C LYS A 476 -19.11 -2.78 -12.19
N PRO A 477 -18.57 -2.80 -10.98
CA PRO A 477 -18.35 -4.03 -10.22
C PRO A 477 -19.70 -4.78 -10.03
N SER A 478 -19.68 -6.11 -10.05
CA SER A 478 -20.92 -6.90 -9.88
C SER A 478 -21.27 -7.13 -8.40
N VAL A 479 -20.32 -6.93 -7.50
CA VAL A 479 -20.49 -7.08 -6.04
C VAL A 479 -20.85 -5.71 -5.45
N ALA A 480 -21.85 -5.65 -4.57
CA ALA A 480 -22.20 -4.41 -3.85
C ALA A 480 -21.07 -3.99 -2.90
N PHE A 481 -20.89 -2.68 -2.68
CA PHE A 481 -19.81 -2.17 -1.86
C PHE A 481 -19.76 -2.78 -0.45
N GLU A 482 -20.90 -2.93 0.21
CA GLU A 482 -20.98 -3.48 1.57
C GLU A 482 -20.50 -4.95 1.64
N GLN A 483 -20.76 -5.73 0.59
CA GLN A 483 -20.24 -7.11 0.47
C GLN A 483 -18.73 -7.10 0.17
N PHE A 484 -18.29 -6.23 -0.73
CA PHE A 484 -16.88 -6.03 -1.05
C PHE A 484 -16.09 -5.60 0.19
N ASP A 485 -16.55 -4.56 0.90
CA ASP A 485 -15.86 -4.01 2.06
C ASP A 485 -15.73 -5.02 3.21
N LYS A 486 -16.73 -5.87 3.39
CA LYS A 486 -16.68 -6.98 4.34
C LYS A 486 -15.75 -8.10 3.88
N ALA A 487 -15.81 -8.49 2.61
CA ALA A 487 -15.04 -9.63 2.09
C ALA A 487 -13.56 -9.31 1.90
N ARG A 488 -13.19 -8.07 1.49
CA ARG A 488 -11.80 -7.65 1.25
C ARG A 488 -10.90 -7.81 2.48
N ILE A 489 -11.47 -7.72 3.68
CA ILE A 489 -10.71 -7.88 4.94
C ILE A 489 -10.16 -9.32 5.07
N GLY A 490 -10.82 -10.31 4.47
CA GLY A 490 -10.39 -11.70 4.46
C GLY A 490 -9.24 -12.01 3.50
N ILE A 491 -8.92 -11.10 2.56
CA ILE A 491 -7.80 -11.28 1.63
C ILE A 491 -6.51 -10.79 2.27
N SER A 492 -5.42 -11.54 2.14
CA SER A 492 -4.09 -11.18 2.65
C SER A 492 -3.57 -9.88 2.02
N GLU A 493 -2.65 -9.21 2.69
CA GLU A 493 -2.01 -8.01 2.12
C GLU A 493 -1.20 -8.39 0.88
N ALA A 494 -0.31 -9.37 1.00
CA ALA A 494 0.42 -10.01 -0.10
C ALA A 494 1.17 -11.25 0.41
N PRO A 495 1.75 -12.07 -0.47
CA PRO A 495 2.65 -13.14 -0.07
C PRO A 495 3.80 -12.65 0.80
N GLY A 496 3.85 -13.14 2.05
CA GLY A 496 4.87 -12.77 3.03
C GLY A 496 4.77 -11.35 3.59
N VAL A 497 3.67 -10.63 3.33
CA VAL A 497 3.40 -9.28 3.85
C VAL A 497 2.23 -9.32 4.82
N ASN A 498 2.45 -8.75 6.01
CA ASN A 498 1.42 -8.58 7.03
C ASN A 498 1.77 -7.36 7.91
N VAL A 499 1.74 -6.18 7.32
CA VAL A 499 2.08 -4.91 7.99
C VAL A 499 1.05 -4.56 9.07
N ALA A 500 -0.21 -4.89 8.83
CA ALA A 500 -1.28 -4.70 9.80
C ALA A 500 -1.19 -5.67 11.00
N GLY A 501 -0.33 -6.69 10.93
CA GLY A 501 -0.17 -7.67 12.00
C GLY A 501 -1.43 -8.51 12.25
N ARG A 502 -2.26 -8.70 11.22
CA ARG A 502 -3.49 -9.49 11.34
C ARG A 502 -3.18 -10.95 11.64
N GLN A 503 -3.92 -11.53 12.56
CA GLN A 503 -3.87 -12.94 12.87
C GLN A 503 -5.26 -13.54 12.69
N VAL A 504 -5.31 -14.76 12.16
CA VAL A 504 -6.56 -15.52 12.03
C VAL A 504 -6.59 -16.57 13.14
N SER A 505 -7.68 -16.61 13.89
CA SER A 505 -7.91 -17.64 14.92
C SER A 505 -9.01 -18.58 14.44
N ASN A 506 -8.76 -19.88 14.54
CA ASN A 506 -9.79 -20.89 14.36
C ASN A 506 -10.58 -21.04 15.66
N GLY A 507 -11.56 -20.15 15.90
CA GLY A 507 -12.42 -20.18 17.07
C GLY A 507 -11.99 -19.24 18.20
N GLN A 508 -12.29 -19.62 19.48
CA GLN A 508 -12.03 -18.78 20.67
C GLN A 508 -10.66 -19.07 21.33
N ALA A 509 -9.82 -19.89 20.73
CA ALA A 509 -8.51 -20.19 21.29
C ALA A 509 -7.55 -19.00 21.14
N PRO A 510 -6.67 -18.74 22.13
CA PRO A 510 -5.63 -17.73 22.01
C PRO A 510 -4.64 -18.12 20.90
N ILE A 511 -4.16 -17.12 20.14
CA ILE A 511 -3.09 -17.32 19.14
C ILE A 511 -1.71 -17.51 19.78
N LEU A 512 -1.56 -17.04 21.01
CA LEU A 512 -0.37 -17.24 21.85
C LEU A 512 -0.82 -17.37 23.31
N ALA A 513 -0.33 -18.40 24.00
CA ALA A 513 -0.48 -18.55 25.44
C ALA A 513 0.86 -18.96 26.06
N LEU A 514 1.26 -18.27 27.13
CA LEU A 514 2.49 -18.55 27.88
C LEU A 514 2.18 -18.55 29.37
N ASP A 515 2.42 -19.67 30.06
CA ASP A 515 2.26 -19.75 31.51
C ASP A 515 3.22 -18.83 32.26
N VAL A 516 4.44 -18.65 31.72
CA VAL A 516 5.46 -17.76 32.24
C VAL A 516 6.15 -17.07 31.05
N VAL A 517 6.24 -15.76 31.08
CA VAL A 517 7.04 -15.00 30.10
C VAL A 517 8.48 -14.89 30.64
N LYS A 518 9.41 -15.57 29.98
CA LYS A 518 10.83 -15.53 30.37
C LYS A 518 11.54 -14.33 29.72
N PRO A 519 12.38 -13.60 30.46
CA PRO A 519 13.20 -12.54 29.87
C PRO A 519 14.02 -13.04 28.67
N GLY A 520 13.98 -12.32 27.56
CA GLY A 520 14.67 -12.67 26.32
C GLY A 520 14.03 -13.78 25.48
N GLN A 521 12.88 -14.33 25.90
CA GLN A 521 12.16 -15.38 25.18
C GLN A 521 11.69 -14.88 23.81
N GLU A 522 11.94 -15.66 22.76
CA GLU A 522 11.37 -15.47 21.44
C GLU A 522 10.04 -16.20 21.31
N THR A 523 9.13 -15.68 20.52
CA THR A 523 7.84 -16.30 20.23
C THR A 523 7.66 -16.56 18.73
N ASN A 524 6.71 -17.44 18.41
CA ASN A 524 6.32 -17.72 17.02
C ASN A 524 5.37 -16.66 16.43
N VAL A 525 4.76 -15.81 17.27
CA VAL A 525 3.91 -14.69 16.84
C VAL A 525 4.73 -13.41 16.91
N LYS A 526 5.03 -12.79 15.78
CA LYS A 526 5.90 -11.61 15.74
C LYS A 526 5.25 -10.38 16.30
N GLU A 527 4.02 -10.13 15.93
CA GLU A 527 3.19 -9.02 16.38
C GLU A 527 1.73 -9.30 16.11
N ILE A 528 0.84 -8.55 16.76
CA ILE A 528 -0.60 -8.60 16.51
C ILE A 528 -1.12 -7.18 16.33
N GLY A 529 -1.82 -6.96 15.24
CA GLY A 529 -2.49 -5.70 14.89
C GLY A 529 -3.97 -5.87 14.84
N TRP A 530 -4.53 -4.83 14.69
CA TRP A 530 -5.82 -4.23 15.00
C TRP A 530 -6.95 -5.25 15.13
N ASP A 531 -7.74 -5.02 16.18
CA ASP A 531 -8.65 -5.93 16.84
C ASP A 531 -7.90 -7.04 17.59
N TYR A 532 -7.24 -6.65 18.68
CA TYR A 532 -6.52 -7.59 19.53
C TYR A 532 -6.74 -7.33 21.01
N SER A 533 -6.43 -8.36 21.81
CA SER A 533 -6.28 -8.28 23.25
C SER A 533 -5.05 -9.06 23.70
N VAL A 534 -4.23 -8.44 24.55
CA VAL A 534 -3.08 -9.06 25.22
C VAL A 534 -3.29 -8.96 26.72
N SER A 535 -3.49 -10.08 27.40
CA SER A 535 -3.69 -10.13 28.84
C SER A 535 -2.56 -10.90 29.51
N PHE A 536 -2.14 -10.44 30.69
CA PHE A 536 -1.13 -11.11 31.52
C PHE A 536 -1.28 -10.75 33.00
N ASP A 537 -0.79 -11.63 33.87
CA ASP A 537 -0.63 -11.33 35.29
C ASP A 537 0.79 -10.88 35.55
N ILE A 538 0.94 -9.87 36.44
CA ILE A 538 2.24 -9.35 36.82
C ILE A 538 2.36 -9.25 38.36
N GLU A 539 3.52 -9.68 38.87
CA GLU A 539 4.04 -9.29 40.17
C GLU A 539 5.21 -8.35 39.92
N ALA A 540 4.94 -7.06 40.13
CA ALA A 540 5.82 -5.99 39.67
C ALA A 540 7.08 -5.86 40.55
N ALA A 541 8.23 -5.80 39.90
CA ALA A 541 9.50 -5.43 40.52
C ALA A 541 9.84 -3.97 40.20
N ARG A 542 10.88 -3.42 40.84
CA ARG A 542 11.42 -2.11 40.48
C ARG A 542 12.16 -2.22 39.16
N GLU A 543 11.52 -1.76 38.10
CA GLU A 543 12.10 -1.73 36.76
C GLU A 543 12.89 -0.43 36.51
N ARG A 544 13.88 -0.52 35.61
CA ARG A 544 14.58 0.68 35.10
C ARG A 544 13.74 1.32 33.99
N LYS A 545 13.90 2.62 33.81
CA LYS A 545 13.35 3.32 32.65
C LYS A 545 13.86 2.67 31.36
N GLY A 546 12.97 2.47 30.37
CA GLY A 546 13.26 1.77 29.11
C GLY A 546 13.14 0.25 29.21
N THR A 547 12.64 -0.31 30.33
CA THR A 547 12.41 -1.78 30.44
C THR A 547 11.21 -2.19 29.58
N ALA A 548 11.47 -2.98 28.55
CA ALA A 548 10.45 -3.52 27.65
C ALA A 548 9.88 -4.83 28.19
N LEU A 549 8.57 -5.03 28.00
CA LEU A 549 7.94 -6.35 28.09
C LEU A 549 8.16 -7.16 26.83
N PHE A 550 7.83 -6.56 25.67
CA PHE A 550 8.03 -7.16 24.35
C PHE A 550 8.55 -6.16 23.33
N ARG A 551 9.25 -6.68 22.33
CA ARG A 551 9.73 -5.95 21.18
C ARG A 551 9.39 -6.68 19.88
N SER A 552 9.12 -5.91 18.82
CA SER A 552 9.11 -6.36 17.42
C SER A 552 10.06 -5.48 16.60
N LYS A 553 10.06 -5.66 15.29
CA LYS A 553 10.80 -4.78 14.37
C LYS A 553 10.29 -3.33 14.45
N ASN A 554 8.98 -3.16 14.65
CA ASN A 554 8.27 -1.89 14.45
C ASN A 554 7.87 -1.21 15.77
N ALA A 555 7.79 -1.95 16.88
CA ALA A 555 7.27 -1.44 18.13
C ALA A 555 7.98 -2.02 19.36
N THR A 556 7.87 -1.30 20.48
CA THR A 556 8.25 -1.78 21.81
C THR A 556 7.14 -1.46 22.79
N PHE A 557 6.69 -2.45 23.56
CA PHE A 557 5.80 -2.27 24.70
C PHE A 557 6.61 -2.31 26.00
N TYR A 558 6.49 -1.25 26.82
CA TYR A 558 7.30 -1.05 28.01
C TYR A 558 6.52 -1.34 29.29
N LEU A 559 7.13 -2.05 30.23
CA LEU A 559 6.71 -2.07 31.64
C LEU A 559 7.08 -0.78 32.35
N SER A 560 8.14 -0.11 31.87
CA SER A 560 8.62 1.17 32.36
C SER A 560 9.21 1.93 31.17
N ASP A 561 8.49 2.95 30.67
CA ASP A 561 8.91 3.71 29.49
C ASP A 561 10.21 4.49 29.72
N PRO A 562 10.93 4.89 28.68
CA PRO A 562 12.24 5.54 28.83
C PRO A 562 12.20 6.96 29.39
N VAL A 563 11.04 7.63 29.35
CA VAL A 563 10.92 9.06 29.74
C VAL A 563 10.31 9.20 31.14
N GLU A 564 9.11 8.66 31.35
CA GLU A 564 8.37 8.84 32.60
C GLU A 564 8.50 7.65 33.54
N GLY A 565 8.88 6.47 33.05
CA GLY A 565 8.93 5.24 33.84
C GLY A 565 7.52 4.69 34.15
N LYS A 566 6.56 4.97 33.30
CA LYS A 566 5.19 4.46 33.33
C LYS A 566 5.01 3.34 32.29
N LEU A 567 3.88 2.67 32.33
CA LEU A 567 3.48 1.73 31.28
C LEU A 567 3.29 2.50 29.96
N GLY A 568 3.79 1.96 28.86
CA GLY A 568 3.68 2.66 27.58
C GLY A 568 4.19 1.85 26.40
N PHE A 569 4.20 2.47 25.23
CA PHE A 569 4.73 1.84 24.02
C PHE A 569 5.35 2.89 23.07
N SER A 570 6.30 2.44 22.26
CA SER A 570 6.81 3.22 21.14
C SER A 570 6.54 2.50 19.84
N ARG A 571 6.29 3.26 18.80
CA ARG A 571 6.15 2.81 17.42
C ARG A 571 6.72 3.88 16.49
N ASP A 572 7.48 3.49 15.48
CA ASP A 572 8.10 4.41 14.52
C ASP A 572 8.77 5.64 15.22
N GLY A 573 9.42 5.40 16.37
CA GLY A 573 10.08 6.45 17.17
C GLY A 573 9.16 7.29 18.06
N TYR A 574 7.84 7.17 17.97
CA TYR A 574 6.90 7.93 18.79
C TYR A 574 6.52 7.18 20.07
N LEU A 575 6.75 7.82 21.22
CA LEU A 575 6.40 7.29 22.53
C LEU A 575 4.99 7.69 22.93
N ASN A 576 4.20 6.72 23.38
CA ASN A 576 2.87 6.91 23.97
C ASN A 576 2.86 6.27 25.35
N THR A 577 2.49 7.03 26.38
CA THR A 577 2.56 6.63 27.78
C THR A 577 1.17 6.61 28.38
N PHE A 578 0.82 5.52 29.06
CA PHE A 578 -0.38 5.44 29.89
C PHE A 578 -0.13 6.15 31.23
N ASN A 579 -1.14 6.77 31.79
CA ASN A 579 -1.04 7.35 33.13
C ASN A 579 -1.12 6.28 34.23
N TYR A 580 -0.27 5.27 34.12
CA TYR A 580 -0.18 4.15 35.06
C TYR A 580 1.27 3.72 35.27
N ARG A 581 1.62 3.50 36.56
CA ARG A 581 2.94 3.03 36.97
C ARG A 581 2.75 1.91 37.98
N PHE A 582 3.47 0.82 37.82
CA PHE A 582 3.54 -0.24 38.81
C PHE A 582 4.38 0.17 40.02
N PHE A 583 3.93 -0.23 41.21
CA PHE A 583 4.72 -0.16 42.43
C PHE A 583 5.38 -1.52 42.71
N PRO A 584 6.62 -1.58 43.23
CA PRO A 584 7.26 -2.85 43.59
C PRO A 584 6.40 -3.68 44.54
N GLY A 585 6.19 -4.96 44.20
CA GLY A 585 5.32 -5.87 44.97
C GLY A 585 3.84 -5.84 44.53
N GLU A 586 3.44 -4.92 43.69
CA GLU A 586 2.06 -4.87 43.17
C GLU A 586 1.73 -6.11 42.33
N LYS A 587 0.58 -6.70 42.59
CA LYS A 587 0.02 -7.83 41.81
C LYS A 587 -1.19 -7.35 41.05
N ALA A 588 -1.16 -7.51 39.73
CA ALA A 588 -2.23 -7.04 38.87
C ALA A 588 -2.43 -7.97 37.66
N LYS A 589 -3.67 -8.05 37.18
CA LYS A 589 -3.98 -8.55 35.85
C LYS A 589 -4.07 -7.35 34.89
N VAL A 590 -3.24 -7.34 33.88
CA VAL A 590 -3.18 -6.29 32.87
C VAL A 590 -3.80 -6.79 31.58
N THR A 591 -4.64 -6.00 30.95
CA THR A 591 -5.12 -6.25 29.58
C THR A 591 -4.90 -5.02 28.74
N ILE A 592 -4.22 -5.20 27.60
CA ILE A 592 -4.10 -4.18 26.55
C ILE A 592 -5.00 -4.66 25.41
N SER A 593 -5.94 -3.82 25.00
CA SER A 593 -6.72 -4.10 23.80
C SER A 593 -6.64 -2.93 22.84
N GLY A 594 -6.62 -3.21 21.54
CA GLY A 594 -6.46 -2.18 20.53
C GLY A 594 -7.14 -2.49 19.22
N ASN A 595 -7.46 -1.41 18.52
CA ASN A 595 -7.89 -1.44 17.13
C ASN A 595 -7.23 -0.28 16.37
N GLN A 596 -7.67 -0.05 15.15
CA GLN A 596 -7.15 1.03 14.28
C GLN A 596 -7.32 2.46 14.80
N SER A 597 -8.09 2.65 15.87
CA SER A 597 -8.43 4.00 16.38
C SER A 597 -7.97 4.22 17.79
N VAL A 598 -7.71 3.14 18.57
CA VAL A 598 -7.50 3.27 20.01
C VAL A 598 -6.64 2.14 20.57
N THR A 599 -5.90 2.44 21.64
CA THR A 599 -5.25 1.46 22.51
C THR A 599 -5.73 1.67 23.94
N ARG A 600 -6.28 0.60 24.57
CA ARG A 600 -6.88 0.64 25.91
C ARG A 600 -6.04 -0.14 26.91
N LEU A 601 -5.89 0.42 28.10
CA LEU A 601 -5.29 -0.24 29.26
C LEU A 601 -6.38 -0.58 30.29
N TYR A 602 -6.45 -1.85 30.66
CA TYR A 602 -7.23 -2.32 31.78
C TYR A 602 -6.29 -2.92 32.84
N VAL A 603 -6.57 -2.60 34.10
CA VAL A 603 -5.89 -3.20 35.28
C VAL A 603 -6.95 -3.78 36.19
N ASN A 604 -6.81 -5.05 36.51
CA ASN A 604 -7.76 -5.83 37.32
C ASN A 604 -9.21 -5.71 36.81
N GLY A 605 -9.38 -5.74 35.47
CA GLY A 605 -10.67 -5.62 34.79
C GLY A 605 -11.24 -4.20 34.70
N LYS A 606 -10.62 -3.19 35.32
CA LYS A 606 -11.05 -1.81 35.27
C LYS A 606 -10.31 -1.06 34.16
N LEU A 607 -11.04 -0.33 33.30
CA LEU A 607 -10.44 0.58 32.34
C LEU A 607 -9.68 1.70 33.10
N VAL A 608 -8.38 1.79 32.83
CA VAL A 608 -7.50 2.81 33.40
C VAL A 608 -7.41 4.01 32.46
N GLU A 609 -7.16 3.73 31.19
CA GLU A 609 -7.02 4.78 30.18
C GLU A 609 -7.29 4.25 28.77
N GLU A 610 -7.77 5.15 27.94
CA GLU A 610 -7.95 4.98 26.52
C GLU A 610 -7.07 6.00 25.77
N LEU A 611 -6.12 5.50 24.99
CA LEU A 611 -5.30 6.31 24.11
C LEU A 611 -5.94 6.29 22.72
N ASP A 612 -6.73 7.31 22.43
CA ASP A 612 -7.42 7.50 21.16
C ASP A 612 -6.76 8.60 20.31
N LYS A 613 -7.52 9.24 19.44
CA LYS A 613 -7.12 10.38 18.63
C LYS A 613 -6.74 11.57 19.54
N GLN A 614 -5.50 12.03 19.44
CA GLN A 614 -5.02 13.23 20.14
C GLN A 614 -5.00 14.42 19.22
N THR A 615 -5.49 15.57 19.73
CA THR A 615 -5.38 16.86 19.06
C THR A 615 -4.06 17.52 19.41
N GLN A 616 -3.38 18.04 18.39
CA GLN A 616 -2.26 18.94 18.53
C GLN A 616 -2.58 20.30 17.91
N TYR A 617 -2.03 21.36 18.49
CA TYR A 617 -2.17 22.72 18.01
C TYR A 617 -0.81 23.22 17.56
N HIS A 618 -0.66 23.45 16.25
CA HIS A 618 0.56 23.95 15.65
C HIS A 618 0.43 25.45 15.40
N HIS A 619 1.37 26.23 15.96
CA HIS A 619 1.39 27.66 15.73
C HIS A 619 1.71 27.96 14.25
N ASN A 620 0.79 28.65 13.58
CA ASN A 620 0.96 29.13 12.23
C ASN A 620 1.49 30.56 12.26
N SER A 621 2.78 30.74 12.00
CA SER A 621 3.44 32.03 12.07
C SER A 621 2.98 33.02 11.00
N ALA A 622 2.38 32.53 9.91
CA ALA A 622 1.87 33.40 8.84
C ALA A 622 0.54 34.05 9.23
N SER A 623 -0.32 33.32 9.93
CA SER A 623 -1.64 33.81 10.36
C SER A 623 -1.68 34.30 11.81
N GLY A 624 -0.67 33.97 12.61
CA GLY A 624 -0.65 34.19 14.06
C GLY A 624 -1.64 33.33 14.84
N LYS A 625 -2.26 32.34 14.20
CA LYS A 625 -3.25 31.42 14.80
C LYS A 625 -2.65 30.03 15.06
N TYR A 626 -3.42 29.16 15.67
CA TYR A 626 -3.08 27.75 15.85
C TYR A 626 -3.93 26.89 14.95
N ASP A 627 -3.28 26.12 14.09
CA ASP A 627 -3.92 25.14 13.26
C ASP A 627 -4.05 23.82 14.04
N LYS A 628 -5.21 23.18 13.90
CA LYS A 628 -5.57 21.97 14.63
C LYS A 628 -5.23 20.75 13.80
N MET A 629 -4.36 19.91 14.33
CA MET A 629 -3.96 18.64 13.72
C MET A 629 -4.31 17.48 14.63
N TYR A 630 -4.36 16.28 14.05
CA TYR A 630 -4.73 15.07 14.77
C TYR A 630 -3.73 13.97 14.51
N TYR A 631 -3.41 13.19 15.53
CA TYR A 631 -2.71 11.91 15.36
C TYR A 631 -3.36 10.82 16.18
N VAL A 632 -3.18 9.56 15.77
CA VAL A 632 -3.73 8.39 16.43
C VAL A 632 -2.69 7.74 17.34
N ARG A 633 -3.13 7.11 18.43
CA ARG A 633 -2.28 6.42 19.39
C ARG A 633 -2.58 4.93 19.40
N THR A 634 -2.52 4.34 18.19
CA THR A 634 -2.74 2.92 17.97
C THR A 634 -1.44 2.14 18.14
N LEU A 635 -1.54 0.84 18.31
CA LEU A 635 -0.40 -0.06 18.45
C LEU A 635 -0.67 -1.37 17.72
N VAL A 636 0.23 -1.74 16.82
CA VAL A 636 0.43 -3.15 16.45
C VAL A 636 1.30 -3.72 17.56
N PHE A 637 0.72 -4.59 18.40
CA PHE A 637 1.34 -5.02 19.64
C PHE A 637 2.55 -5.93 19.35
N PRO A 638 3.76 -5.59 19.85
CA PRO A 638 4.97 -6.37 19.60
C PRO A 638 4.96 -7.67 20.43
N LEU A 639 5.32 -8.78 19.78
CA LEU A 639 5.39 -10.09 20.43
C LEU A 639 6.66 -10.88 20.07
N SER A 640 7.52 -10.39 19.17
CA SER A 640 8.66 -11.16 18.64
C SER A 640 9.61 -11.66 19.71
N LYS A 641 9.94 -10.79 20.68
CA LYS A 641 10.92 -11.11 21.73
C LYS A 641 10.58 -10.39 23.02
N ALA A 642 10.52 -11.15 24.12
CA ALA A 642 10.43 -10.59 25.46
C ALA A 642 11.69 -9.77 25.81
N GLY A 643 11.50 -8.65 26.50
CA GLY A 643 12.60 -7.85 27.04
C GLY A 643 13.30 -8.51 28.21
N HIS A 644 14.29 -7.80 28.77
CA HIS A 644 14.93 -8.18 30.02
C HIS A 644 14.32 -7.35 31.17
N PHE A 645 13.46 -7.99 31.94
CA PHE A 645 12.74 -7.37 33.08
C PHE A 645 12.92 -8.23 34.33
N LYS A 646 12.63 -7.63 35.50
CA LYS A 646 12.75 -8.28 36.83
C LYS A 646 11.40 -8.75 37.38
N SER A 647 10.30 -8.14 36.91
CA SER A 647 8.95 -8.48 37.29
C SER A 647 8.62 -9.92 36.89
N LYS A 648 7.77 -10.60 37.69
CA LYS A 648 7.26 -11.92 37.32
C LYS A 648 6.01 -11.71 36.46
N VAL A 649 6.06 -12.15 35.21
CA VAL A 649 4.94 -12.08 34.24
C VAL A 649 4.48 -13.49 33.91
N THR A 650 3.19 -13.75 34.12
CA THR A 650 2.57 -15.08 33.97
C THR A 650 1.22 -15.00 33.25
N ASN A 651 0.69 -16.15 32.82
CA ASN A 651 -0.63 -16.28 32.22
C ASN A 651 -0.88 -15.33 31.06
N LEU A 652 0.15 -15.15 30.19
CA LEU A 652 -0.01 -14.33 29.01
C LEU A 652 -0.93 -15.04 28.02
N THR A 653 -1.94 -14.33 27.56
CA THR A 653 -2.86 -14.76 26.49
C THR A 653 -3.04 -13.65 25.46
N VAL A 654 -3.07 -14.03 24.17
CA VAL A 654 -3.23 -13.11 23.04
C VAL A 654 -4.38 -13.58 22.16
N TYR A 655 -5.35 -12.71 21.92
CA TYR A 655 -6.52 -12.96 21.09
C TYR A 655 -6.59 -11.99 19.91
N PRO A 656 -7.03 -12.42 18.71
CA PRO A 656 -7.18 -11.57 17.53
C PRO A 656 -8.56 -10.86 17.50
N PHE A 657 -9.00 -10.35 18.64
CA PHE A 657 -10.21 -9.55 18.82
C PHE A 657 -10.11 -8.68 20.07
N MET A 658 -10.85 -7.58 20.11
CA MET A 658 -10.92 -6.73 21.29
C MET A 658 -11.78 -7.36 22.37
N GLU A 659 -11.17 -7.72 23.50
CA GLU A 659 -11.89 -8.07 24.73
C GLU A 659 -12.18 -6.80 25.54
N THR A 660 -13.39 -6.71 26.10
CA THR A 660 -13.68 -5.85 27.23
C THR A 660 -13.68 -6.74 28.46
N PRO A 661 -12.67 -6.66 29.34
CA PRO A 661 -12.62 -7.50 30.52
C PRO A 661 -13.87 -7.31 31.39
N ILE A 662 -14.55 -8.40 31.68
CA ILE A 662 -15.70 -8.40 32.58
C ILE A 662 -15.15 -8.25 34.01
N MET A 663 -15.58 -7.22 34.71
CA MET A 663 -15.25 -7.12 36.16
C MET A 663 -15.79 -8.36 36.87
N PRO A 664 -14.99 -8.99 37.73
CA PRO A 664 -15.53 -10.05 38.60
C PRO A 664 -16.68 -9.45 39.40
N ARG A 665 -17.84 -10.06 39.32
CA ARG A 665 -18.97 -9.71 40.22
C ARG A 665 -18.45 -9.90 41.65
N LYS A 666 -18.53 -8.82 42.46
CA LYS A 666 -18.20 -8.85 43.90
C LYS A 666 -19.11 -9.82 44.63
#